data_fdfdffe6ca89ff33d21d994b9c0ac2f2
#
_entry.id   fdfdffe6ca89ff33d21d994b9c0ac2f2
#
_cell.length_a   1.000
_cell.length_b   1.000
_cell.length_c   1.000
_cell.angle_alpha   90.00
_cell.angle_beta   90.00
_cell.angle_gamma   90.00
#
_symmetry.space_group_name_H-M   'P 1'
#
loop_
_entity.id
_entity.type
_entity.pdbx_description
1 polymer ?
#
loop_
_entity_poly.entity_id
_entity_poly.type
_entity_poly.pdbx_seq_one_letter_code
_entity_poly.pdbx_strand_id
1 'polypeptide(L)'
;MTTALPRTRVVDERSMGAGTTVRFVLLVVLLLVSCGYVMGGITRAFSHPAGFGRMGCLLASGGDPFHGTALDSLLSASSQSKAYDACTARYEPQLPWWVSLAWPVLLLAVACLLFWGLPAWKARRGRVVPLAAIDHDGAIGRLLEEFAAVAGLARVPRVVVDPAAASTGAVVFGSNRRPTVCLHGGLLARRRTDPEGFRAVLLHEMAHIRHGDVTVTYVTVAVWRAFVVVVLVPAVAYFVRSAVRMSPMLRPAELPALTRGVALMAFMVVLVYLARADVLRHREIYADRAAMRWGADPRGWAVATPPPARSAARRALAAFAELWRTHPRWDLRRDSLTDSAALFGIRALPLFLTGAAATLINYQAQTATSRWNGLWAEHVRVLLSAGLITAVVGIALWRSVAHAVLTGRRVPSGVRAGLWLGSGMAVGELVVDDVTLFRWLPARPEVLALVVLAGGVIVWWATQCAHLWVRVWRGRTIRPAMLLGLAAMCLVLSAWFAWWQRSGTFFAMGTPLDLTRLYEPSALESVPEAYRTAPVAAMVNLGKVTGGPLTLPAVAALWIVPLLAWVIRPAASTPAWVRGAVQGGDEETPGRAEDAVPSLRGVLLAGVLGGASGWSALVGVMAVLHTRQPAPGQLTRHFAVGYYAWALVALGAAAATAALVASARARRFRLLTALIAAQAATAVAFAGTFVLASTDGCVQPLNTLVRTCDWRPDMSWPVFHYLMGPALLLGALTAVVAAMAVAAVAAVRSSRGPSAWSTAPAWPPGGQGRGTAARRVWVGALCAAALGVTATAMADTPRQTSRPGTASLARTPDVPVSDRTRQVQVIIWYAYGGEDLVGRFMSTSRAFTGLLVQGKGTIEESRVRPYCAAFLRISRDAGDYFRVPDPQAQSHWKRFTTQLEGVGRTCEQATARSDGELLMASVRQLVGAAASASATTARMNLVASKLPLPGPRSTR
;
A
#
# COMPACT_ATOMS: atom_id res chain seq x y z
N MET A 1 -37.62 -27.20 -37.78
CA MET A 1 -37.56 -26.95 -36.35
C MET A 1 -36.46 -25.93 -36.08
N THR A 2 -36.81 -24.66 -36.03
CA THR A 2 -35.89 -23.55 -35.70
C THR A 2 -35.67 -23.55 -34.19
N THR A 3 -34.52 -24.01 -33.74
CA THR A 3 -34.11 -23.88 -32.33
C THR A 3 -34.00 -22.39 -32.00
N ALA A 4 -34.98 -21.87 -31.27
CA ALA A 4 -34.95 -20.53 -30.71
C ALA A 4 -33.73 -20.39 -29.83
N LEU A 5 -32.81 -19.54 -30.23
CA LEU A 5 -31.67 -19.17 -29.39
C LEU A 5 -32.19 -18.68 -28.02
N PRO A 6 -31.59 -19.13 -26.89
CA PRO A 6 -32.03 -18.71 -25.57
C PRO A 6 -31.93 -17.19 -25.45
N ARG A 7 -33.10 -16.53 -25.19
CA ARG A 7 -33.15 -15.10 -24.93
C ARG A 7 -32.19 -14.73 -23.84
N THR A 8 -31.10 -14.01 -24.17
CA THR A 8 -30.14 -13.47 -23.21
C THR A 8 -30.83 -12.45 -22.32
N ARG A 9 -30.80 -12.69 -21.02
CA ARG A 9 -31.33 -11.74 -20.01
C ARG A 9 -30.61 -10.40 -20.16
N VAL A 10 -31.32 -9.34 -20.42
CA VAL A 10 -30.77 -7.98 -20.53
C VAL A 10 -30.79 -7.33 -19.15
N VAL A 11 -29.64 -7.02 -18.64
CA VAL A 11 -29.46 -6.30 -17.36
C VAL A 11 -29.47 -4.80 -17.64
N ASP A 12 -30.25 -4.03 -16.89
CA ASP A 12 -30.19 -2.57 -16.97
C ASP A 12 -28.85 -2.08 -16.42
N GLU A 13 -28.02 -1.61 -17.34
CA GLU A 13 -26.67 -1.11 -17.05
C GLU A 13 -26.68 0.12 -16.13
N ARG A 14 -27.80 0.87 -16.13
CA ARG A 14 -27.98 2.07 -15.30
C ARG A 14 -28.14 1.71 -13.81
N SER A 15 -28.75 0.57 -13.51
CA SER A 15 -28.96 0.13 -12.13
C SER A 15 -27.65 -0.21 -11.39
N MET A 16 -26.57 -0.42 -12.13
CA MET A 16 -25.27 -0.86 -11.62
C MET A 16 -24.20 0.24 -11.50
N GLY A 17 -24.54 1.50 -11.80
CA GLY A 17 -23.72 2.68 -11.56
C GLY A 17 -22.54 2.92 -12.53
N ALA A 18 -21.89 4.06 -12.37
CA ALA A 18 -20.96 4.66 -13.32
C ALA A 18 -19.53 4.13 -13.24
N GLY A 19 -19.14 3.20 -14.12
CA GLY A 19 -17.75 2.73 -14.23
C GLY A 19 -16.74 3.81 -14.65
N THR A 20 -17.19 4.86 -15.37
CA THR A 20 -16.35 5.97 -15.81
C THR A 20 -15.96 6.90 -14.66
N THR A 21 -16.88 7.18 -13.73
CA THR A 21 -16.62 8.04 -12.56
C THR A 21 -15.52 7.49 -11.70
N VAL A 22 -15.52 6.18 -11.41
CA VAL A 22 -14.49 5.52 -10.61
C VAL A 22 -13.09 5.66 -11.24
N ARG A 23 -12.99 5.49 -12.57
CA ARG A 23 -11.72 5.68 -13.30
C ARG A 23 -11.26 7.14 -13.29
N PHE A 24 -12.20 8.06 -13.42
CA PHE A 24 -11.90 9.48 -13.35
C PHE A 24 -11.41 9.89 -11.96
N VAL A 25 -12.05 9.41 -10.88
CA VAL A 25 -11.58 9.62 -9.50
C VAL A 25 -10.17 9.05 -9.33
N LEU A 26 -9.90 7.83 -9.81
CA LEU A 26 -8.55 7.24 -9.78
C LEU A 26 -7.52 8.12 -10.49
N LEU A 27 -7.84 8.67 -11.67
CA LEU A 27 -6.95 9.58 -12.39
C LEU A 27 -6.66 10.84 -11.57
N VAL A 28 -7.68 11.48 -11.01
CA VAL A 28 -7.51 12.68 -10.19
C VAL A 28 -6.66 12.39 -8.95
N VAL A 29 -6.95 11.29 -8.25
CA VAL A 29 -6.18 10.87 -7.08
C VAL A 29 -4.72 10.62 -7.46
N LEU A 30 -4.47 9.87 -8.53
CA LEU A 30 -3.10 9.59 -8.99
C LEU A 30 -2.34 10.88 -9.34
N LEU A 31 -3.00 11.84 -9.99
CA LEU A 31 -2.43 13.16 -10.32
C LEU A 31 -2.08 13.97 -9.08
N LEU A 32 -2.99 14.05 -8.11
CA LEU A 32 -2.77 14.80 -6.87
C LEU A 32 -1.64 14.20 -6.04
N VAL A 33 -1.63 12.88 -5.90
CA VAL A 33 -0.59 12.17 -5.15
C VAL A 33 0.76 12.27 -5.84
N SER A 34 0.80 12.11 -7.17
CA SER A 34 2.02 12.28 -7.94
C SER A 34 2.55 13.72 -7.84
N CYS A 35 1.66 14.72 -7.90
CA CYS A 35 2.01 16.11 -7.70
C CYS A 35 2.63 16.36 -6.33
N GLY A 36 1.97 15.90 -5.27
CA GLY A 36 2.47 16.04 -3.89
C GLY A 36 3.82 15.36 -3.69
N TYR A 37 4.00 14.15 -4.22
CA TYR A 37 5.24 13.39 -4.11
C TYR A 37 6.40 14.10 -4.81
N VAL A 38 6.24 14.43 -6.10
CA VAL A 38 7.31 15.02 -6.91
C VAL A 38 7.64 16.42 -6.45
N MET A 39 6.62 17.28 -6.31
CA MET A 39 6.84 18.68 -5.96
C MET A 39 7.25 18.86 -4.50
N GLY A 40 6.77 17.99 -3.60
CA GLY A 40 7.25 17.95 -2.22
C GLY A 40 8.73 17.57 -2.12
N GLY A 41 9.19 16.61 -2.94
CA GLY A 41 10.61 16.27 -3.06
C GLY A 41 11.46 17.42 -3.59
N ILE A 42 11.01 18.06 -4.68
CA ILE A 42 11.70 19.22 -5.28
C ILE A 42 11.75 20.38 -4.30
N THR A 43 10.65 20.70 -3.62
CA THR A 43 10.60 21.81 -2.65
C THR A 43 11.57 21.57 -1.50
N ARG A 44 11.63 20.33 -0.96
CA ARG A 44 12.62 19.96 0.07
C ARG A 44 14.05 20.15 -0.43
N ALA A 45 14.34 19.72 -1.65
CA ALA A 45 15.67 19.87 -2.24
C ALA A 45 16.07 21.34 -2.46
N PHE A 46 15.11 22.23 -2.74
CA PHE A 46 15.38 23.68 -2.84
C PHE A 46 15.47 24.39 -1.49
N SER A 47 14.82 23.89 -0.46
CA SER A 47 14.87 24.45 0.89
C SER A 47 16.25 24.27 1.54
N HIS A 48 17.08 23.37 0.99
CA HIS A 48 18.44 23.08 1.48
C HIS A 48 19.44 23.12 0.34
N PRO A 49 20.18 24.23 0.20
CA PRO A 49 21.17 24.37 -0.86
C PRO A 49 22.43 23.50 -0.64
N ALA A 50 22.66 22.99 0.55
CA ALA A 50 23.88 22.27 0.89
C ALA A 50 23.57 20.82 1.28
N GLY A 51 23.73 19.87 0.35
CA GLY A 51 23.98 18.51 0.72
C GLY A 51 22.85 17.49 0.45
N PHE A 52 23.13 16.31 0.89
CA PHE A 52 22.34 15.10 0.67
C PHE A 52 21.12 14.94 1.61
N GLY A 53 20.79 15.95 2.42
CA GLY A 53 19.68 15.85 3.38
C GLY A 53 19.79 14.61 4.29
N ARG A 54 18.73 13.81 4.35
CA ARG A 54 18.68 12.56 5.14
C ARG A 54 19.78 11.56 4.77
N MET A 55 20.14 11.48 3.49
CA MET A 55 21.23 10.60 3.04
C MET A 55 22.57 11.03 3.65
N GLY A 56 22.82 12.34 3.73
CA GLY A 56 24.02 12.87 4.39
C GLY A 56 24.07 12.49 5.86
N CYS A 57 22.95 12.59 6.57
CA CYS A 57 22.89 12.16 7.98
C CYS A 57 23.12 10.64 8.15
N LEU A 58 22.62 9.81 7.22
CA LEU A 58 22.90 8.37 7.21
C LEU A 58 24.39 8.08 6.97
N LEU A 59 25.02 8.76 6.02
CA LEU A 59 26.45 8.64 5.75
C LEU A 59 27.30 9.12 6.94
N ALA A 60 26.94 10.27 7.57
CA ALA A 60 27.62 10.78 8.75
C ALA A 60 27.53 9.84 9.95
N SER A 61 26.43 9.09 10.08
CA SER A 61 26.27 8.06 11.12
C SER A 61 27.07 6.78 10.86
N GLY A 62 27.79 6.68 9.74
CA GLY A 62 28.53 5.49 9.34
C GLY A 62 27.70 4.48 8.53
N GLY A 63 26.48 4.80 8.15
CA GLY A 63 25.67 3.97 7.28
C GLY A 63 26.21 3.91 5.84
N ASP A 64 25.99 2.80 5.13
CA ASP A 64 26.32 2.66 3.71
C ASP A 64 25.05 2.41 2.87
N PRO A 65 24.35 3.49 2.47
CA PRO A 65 23.12 3.36 1.69
C PRO A 65 23.38 2.81 0.28
N PHE A 66 24.61 2.75 -0.20
CA PHE A 66 24.95 2.30 -1.56
C PHE A 66 25.31 0.82 -1.64
N HIS A 67 26.04 0.28 -0.66
CA HIS A 67 26.58 -1.11 -0.70
C HIS A 67 26.11 -1.95 0.49
N GLY A 68 25.89 -1.35 1.68
CA GLY A 68 25.31 -2.00 2.84
C GLY A 68 23.82 -2.34 2.69
N THR A 69 23.20 -3.03 3.62
CA THR A 69 21.74 -3.19 3.61
C THR A 69 21.07 -1.91 4.11
N ALA A 70 19.80 -1.71 3.75
CA ALA A 70 19.00 -0.61 4.31
C ALA A 70 18.91 -0.72 5.83
N LEU A 71 18.83 -1.95 6.34
CA LEU A 71 18.83 -2.23 7.77
C LEU A 71 20.12 -1.79 8.44
N ASP A 72 21.30 -2.11 7.88
CA ASP A 72 22.60 -1.74 8.47
C ASP A 72 22.72 -0.20 8.58
N SER A 73 22.28 0.52 7.56
CA SER A 73 22.26 1.98 7.57
C SER A 73 21.32 2.55 8.65
N LEU A 74 20.15 1.93 8.83
CA LEU A 74 19.21 2.33 9.90
C LEU A 74 19.72 1.96 11.28
N LEU A 75 20.39 0.82 11.45
CA LEU A 75 21.01 0.43 12.73
C LEU A 75 22.15 1.39 13.10
N SER A 76 22.97 1.79 12.13
CA SER A 76 24.02 2.81 12.36
C SER A 76 23.42 4.13 12.82
N ALA A 77 22.34 4.59 12.19
CA ALA A 77 21.63 5.80 12.58
C ALA A 77 20.96 5.65 13.96
N SER A 78 20.30 4.52 14.23
CA SER A 78 19.61 4.27 15.51
C SER A 78 20.58 4.12 16.69
N SER A 79 21.78 3.55 16.46
CA SER A 79 22.83 3.48 17.50
C SER A 79 23.37 4.86 17.92
N GLN A 80 23.09 5.90 17.12
CA GLN A 80 23.47 7.28 17.33
C GLN A 80 22.25 8.22 17.18
N SER A 81 21.10 7.80 17.72
CA SER A 81 19.79 8.45 17.48
C SER A 81 19.79 9.94 17.81
N LYS A 82 20.43 10.36 18.92
CA LYS A 82 20.51 11.77 19.32
C LYS A 82 21.20 12.64 18.25
N ALA A 83 22.35 12.19 17.74
CA ALA A 83 23.09 12.88 16.70
C ALA A 83 22.29 12.84 15.36
N TYR A 84 21.66 11.72 15.06
CA TYR A 84 20.88 11.55 13.84
C TYR A 84 19.65 12.44 13.82
N ASP A 85 18.91 12.51 14.93
CA ASP A 85 17.74 13.39 15.05
C ASP A 85 18.12 14.87 14.94
N ALA A 86 19.22 15.28 15.58
CA ALA A 86 19.75 16.63 15.47
C ALA A 86 20.19 16.97 14.03
N CYS A 87 20.85 16.02 13.38
CA CYS A 87 21.26 16.17 11.97
C CYS A 87 20.06 16.31 11.05
N THR A 88 19.07 15.41 11.16
CA THR A 88 17.88 15.45 10.30
C THR A 88 17.04 16.71 10.57
N ALA A 89 16.95 17.16 11.82
CA ALA A 89 16.27 18.41 12.16
C ALA A 89 16.95 19.63 11.49
N ARG A 90 18.29 19.61 11.35
CA ARG A 90 19.05 20.69 10.73
C ARG A 90 19.07 20.61 9.20
N TYR A 91 19.29 19.43 8.64
CA TYR A 91 19.52 19.24 7.20
C TYR A 91 18.31 18.72 6.41
N GLU A 92 17.27 18.26 7.10
CA GLU A 92 15.97 17.89 6.52
C GLU A 92 14.83 18.54 7.32
N PRO A 93 14.77 19.89 7.46
CA PRO A 93 13.68 20.52 8.16
C PRO A 93 12.36 20.16 7.49
N GLN A 94 11.42 19.83 8.33
CA GLN A 94 10.10 19.48 7.87
C GLN A 94 9.39 20.71 7.28
N LEU A 95 9.00 20.61 6.02
CA LEU A 95 8.21 21.65 5.38
C LEU A 95 6.91 21.89 6.15
N PRO A 96 6.41 23.11 6.26
CA PRO A 96 5.09 23.38 6.82
C PRO A 96 4.03 22.54 6.10
N TRP A 97 3.05 22.00 6.84
CA TRP A 97 2.02 21.11 6.30
C TRP A 97 1.26 21.69 5.10
N TRP A 98 1.07 23.02 5.09
CA TRP A 98 0.38 23.72 3.99
C TRP A 98 1.14 23.65 2.67
N VAL A 99 2.47 23.53 2.69
CA VAL A 99 3.29 23.38 1.47
C VAL A 99 2.96 22.08 0.76
N SER A 100 2.69 21.02 1.52
CA SER A 100 2.27 19.74 0.95
C SER A 100 0.91 19.82 0.24
N LEU A 101 0.05 20.76 0.64
CA LEU A 101 -1.25 21.02 0.02
C LEU A 101 -1.18 22.07 -1.08
N ALA A 102 -0.24 23.02 -1.01
CA ALA A 102 -0.14 24.13 -1.96
C ALA A 102 0.01 23.64 -3.42
N TRP A 103 0.84 22.63 -3.67
CA TRP A 103 1.06 22.09 -5.00
C TRP A 103 -0.16 21.36 -5.59
N PRO A 104 -0.85 20.47 -4.88
CA PRO A 104 -2.12 19.93 -5.33
C PRO A 104 -3.19 20.99 -5.58
N VAL A 105 -3.28 22.01 -4.72
CA VAL A 105 -4.22 23.13 -4.90
C VAL A 105 -3.86 23.93 -6.14
N LEU A 106 -2.59 24.26 -6.36
CA LEU A 106 -2.11 24.93 -7.57
C LEU A 106 -2.44 24.10 -8.83
N LEU A 107 -2.22 22.79 -8.79
CA LEU A 107 -2.57 21.90 -9.89
C LEU A 107 -4.06 21.99 -10.23
N LEU A 108 -4.93 21.94 -9.21
CA LEU A 108 -6.37 22.05 -9.39
C LEU A 108 -6.77 23.44 -9.91
N ALA A 109 -6.16 24.51 -9.39
CA ALA A 109 -6.43 25.88 -9.86
C ALA A 109 -6.07 26.04 -11.35
N VAL A 110 -4.87 25.59 -11.74
CA VAL A 110 -4.44 25.59 -13.16
C VAL A 110 -5.36 24.71 -14.01
N ALA A 111 -5.76 23.55 -13.50
CA ALA A 111 -6.71 22.67 -14.21
C ALA A 111 -8.07 23.35 -14.40
N CYS A 112 -8.58 24.07 -13.40
CA CYS A 112 -9.80 24.86 -13.52
C CYS A 112 -9.69 25.97 -14.55
N LEU A 113 -8.59 26.73 -14.52
CA LEU A 113 -8.33 27.76 -15.52
C LEU A 113 -8.28 27.20 -16.96
N LEU A 114 -7.60 26.08 -17.13
CA LEU A 114 -7.53 25.38 -18.42
C LEU A 114 -8.90 24.82 -18.82
N PHE A 115 -9.68 24.29 -17.88
CA PHE A 115 -11.03 23.77 -18.14
C PHE A 115 -11.94 24.88 -18.73
N TRP A 116 -11.89 26.08 -18.19
CA TRP A 116 -12.67 27.22 -18.70
C TRP A 116 -12.07 27.80 -19.98
N GLY A 117 -10.75 27.87 -20.10
CA GLY A 117 -10.05 28.47 -21.23
C GLY A 117 -10.04 27.61 -22.51
N LEU A 118 -9.91 26.27 -22.39
CA LEU A 118 -9.76 25.38 -23.54
C LEU A 118 -10.94 25.37 -24.51
N PRO A 119 -12.22 25.33 -24.06
CA PRO A 119 -13.35 25.39 -24.97
C PRO A 119 -13.43 26.73 -25.72
N ALA A 120 -13.16 27.84 -25.01
CA ALA A 120 -13.16 29.17 -25.62
C ALA A 120 -12.03 29.30 -26.64
N TRP A 121 -10.84 28.82 -26.34
CA TRP A 121 -9.71 28.80 -27.26
C TRP A 121 -9.97 27.93 -28.51
N LYS A 122 -10.59 26.76 -28.34
CA LYS A 122 -10.97 25.90 -29.48
C LYS A 122 -12.02 26.53 -30.37
N ALA A 123 -13.02 27.18 -29.77
CA ALA A 123 -14.05 27.92 -30.52
C ALA A 123 -13.49 29.09 -31.32
N ARG A 124 -12.44 29.80 -30.78
CA ARG A 124 -11.79 30.91 -31.49
C ARG A 124 -10.80 30.47 -32.57
N ARG A 125 -10.13 29.33 -32.40
CA ARG A 125 -9.13 28.82 -33.35
C ARG A 125 -9.77 28.05 -34.52
N GLY A 126 -10.90 27.39 -34.30
CA GLY A 126 -11.64 26.70 -35.34
C GLY A 126 -12.38 27.74 -36.21
N ARG A 127 -12.23 27.69 -37.53
CA ARG A 127 -13.06 28.46 -38.48
C ARG A 127 -14.46 27.84 -38.53
N VAL A 128 -15.09 27.71 -37.35
CA VAL A 128 -16.39 27.07 -37.24
C VAL A 128 -17.50 28.02 -37.61
N VAL A 129 -18.44 27.55 -38.40
CA VAL A 129 -19.61 28.30 -38.89
C VAL A 129 -20.85 27.76 -38.16
N PRO A 130 -21.80 28.61 -37.73
CA PRO A 130 -23.07 28.12 -37.19
C PRO A 130 -23.78 27.22 -38.19
N LEU A 131 -24.45 26.15 -37.73
CA LEU A 131 -25.19 25.21 -38.61
C LEU A 131 -26.20 25.95 -39.48
N ALA A 132 -26.91 26.95 -38.96
CA ALA A 132 -27.88 27.74 -39.66
C ALA A 132 -27.35 28.43 -40.94
N ALA A 133 -26.02 28.67 -41.01
CA ALA A 133 -25.40 29.27 -42.21
C ALA A 133 -25.19 28.24 -43.35
N ILE A 134 -25.39 26.95 -43.08
CA ILE A 134 -25.15 25.86 -44.05
C ILE A 134 -26.45 25.03 -44.27
N ASP A 135 -27.30 24.90 -43.27
CA ASP A 135 -28.54 24.12 -43.32
C ASP A 135 -29.74 25.01 -43.72
N HIS A 136 -29.72 25.47 -44.93
CA HIS A 136 -30.76 26.41 -45.45
C HIS A 136 -32.16 25.80 -45.51
N ASP A 137 -32.25 24.47 -45.70
CA ASP A 137 -33.52 23.70 -45.74
C ASP A 137 -33.94 23.24 -44.32
N GLY A 138 -33.16 23.46 -43.32
CA GLY A 138 -33.38 23.02 -41.91
C GLY A 138 -33.43 21.50 -41.74
N ALA A 139 -33.00 20.73 -42.73
CA ALA A 139 -33.12 19.27 -42.71
C ALA A 139 -32.19 18.63 -41.67
N ILE A 140 -30.99 19.19 -41.46
CA ILE A 140 -30.06 18.70 -40.44
C ILE A 140 -30.56 19.10 -39.06
N GLY A 141 -31.11 20.30 -38.91
CA GLY A 141 -31.71 20.79 -37.68
C GLY A 141 -32.82 19.85 -37.18
N ARG A 142 -33.76 19.48 -38.03
CA ARG A 142 -34.84 18.52 -37.68
C ARG A 142 -34.34 17.15 -37.29
N LEU A 143 -33.34 16.61 -37.99
CA LEU A 143 -32.71 15.35 -37.62
C LEU A 143 -32.04 15.41 -36.23
N LEU A 144 -31.40 16.53 -35.90
CA LEU A 144 -30.78 16.74 -34.61
C LEU A 144 -31.79 16.85 -33.46
N GLU A 145 -32.98 17.45 -33.74
CA GLU A 145 -34.09 17.48 -32.80
C GLU A 145 -34.63 16.07 -32.55
N GLU A 146 -34.84 15.29 -33.60
CA GLU A 146 -35.27 13.88 -33.54
C GLU A 146 -34.27 13.08 -32.69
N PHE A 147 -32.96 13.20 -32.95
CA PHE A 147 -31.93 12.45 -32.23
C PHE A 147 -31.78 12.92 -30.76
N ALA A 148 -31.95 14.19 -30.48
CA ALA A 148 -31.99 14.73 -29.11
C ALA A 148 -33.20 14.16 -28.34
N ALA A 149 -34.35 14.06 -28.97
CA ALA A 149 -35.54 13.45 -28.39
C ALA A 149 -35.35 11.96 -28.11
N VAL A 150 -34.83 11.19 -29.09
CA VAL A 150 -34.50 9.76 -28.92
C VAL A 150 -33.49 9.54 -27.82
N ALA A 151 -32.47 10.40 -27.70
CA ALA A 151 -31.48 10.37 -26.65
C ALA A 151 -32.03 10.83 -25.28
N GLY A 152 -33.22 11.38 -25.22
CA GLY A 152 -33.84 11.93 -24.02
C GLY A 152 -33.10 13.14 -23.45
N LEU A 153 -32.60 14.03 -24.34
CA LEU A 153 -31.96 15.27 -23.96
C LEU A 153 -33.03 16.36 -23.69
N ALA A 154 -32.84 17.11 -22.62
CA ALA A 154 -33.81 18.18 -22.26
C ALA A 154 -33.76 19.38 -23.21
N ARG A 155 -32.68 19.54 -23.99
CA ARG A 155 -32.46 20.63 -24.94
C ARG A 155 -31.61 20.12 -26.09
N VAL A 156 -31.85 20.58 -27.30
CA VAL A 156 -30.99 20.35 -28.47
C VAL A 156 -29.65 21.06 -28.23
N PRO A 157 -28.52 20.38 -28.40
CA PRO A 157 -27.20 20.98 -28.22
C PRO A 157 -26.96 22.04 -29.33
N ARG A 158 -26.14 23.05 -29.02
CA ARG A 158 -25.66 23.96 -30.04
C ARG A 158 -24.82 23.20 -31.05
N VAL A 159 -25.07 23.45 -32.34
CA VAL A 159 -24.32 22.79 -33.41
C VAL A 159 -23.56 23.82 -34.25
N VAL A 160 -22.30 23.51 -34.51
CA VAL A 160 -21.40 24.28 -35.38
C VAL A 160 -20.77 23.34 -36.41
N VAL A 161 -20.32 23.87 -37.50
CA VAL A 161 -19.68 23.10 -38.59
C VAL A 161 -18.25 23.60 -38.77
N ASP A 162 -17.32 22.66 -38.88
CA ASP A 162 -15.97 22.91 -39.36
C ASP A 162 -15.85 22.44 -40.82
N PRO A 163 -16.02 23.37 -41.77
CA PRO A 163 -16.04 22.98 -43.20
C PRO A 163 -14.66 22.57 -43.72
N ALA A 164 -13.58 22.97 -43.05
CA ALA A 164 -12.20 22.61 -43.42
C ALA A 164 -11.80 21.20 -42.96
N ALA A 165 -12.53 20.62 -41.99
CA ALA A 165 -12.25 19.28 -41.50
C ALA A 165 -12.76 18.21 -42.48
N ALA A 166 -11.86 17.58 -43.24
CA ALA A 166 -12.17 16.51 -44.18
C ALA A 166 -12.58 15.17 -43.53
N SER A 167 -12.45 15.01 -42.25
CA SER A 167 -12.77 13.77 -41.54
C SER A 167 -14.28 13.52 -41.46
N THR A 168 -14.71 12.26 -41.45
CA THR A 168 -16.10 11.83 -41.35
C THR A 168 -16.57 11.68 -39.90
N GLY A 169 -16.11 12.57 -39.01
CA GLY A 169 -16.42 12.56 -37.59
C GLY A 169 -17.17 13.80 -37.13
N ALA A 170 -17.58 13.77 -35.88
CA ALA A 170 -18.06 14.92 -35.15
C ALA A 170 -17.31 14.98 -33.79
N VAL A 171 -17.34 16.12 -33.11
CA VAL A 171 -16.70 16.30 -31.81
C VAL A 171 -17.59 17.16 -30.93
N VAL A 172 -17.90 16.67 -29.73
CA VAL A 172 -18.58 17.48 -28.72
C VAL A 172 -17.57 18.25 -27.88
N PHE A 173 -17.80 19.53 -27.65
CA PHE A 173 -17.02 20.38 -26.77
C PHE A 173 -17.89 21.31 -25.90
N GLY A 174 -17.28 21.92 -24.89
CA GLY A 174 -17.98 22.76 -23.92
C GLY A 174 -18.14 22.09 -22.56
N SER A 175 -19.32 22.20 -21.99
CA SER A 175 -19.66 21.57 -20.71
C SER A 175 -20.99 20.81 -20.82
N ASN A 176 -21.29 19.93 -19.87
CA ASN A 176 -22.58 19.21 -19.84
C ASN A 176 -23.80 20.15 -19.77
N ARG A 177 -23.62 21.38 -19.26
CA ARG A 177 -24.70 22.39 -19.20
C ARG A 177 -24.88 23.15 -20.52
N ARG A 178 -23.80 23.28 -21.30
CA ARG A 178 -23.77 23.98 -22.60
C ARG A 178 -22.91 23.21 -23.60
N PRO A 179 -23.36 22.02 -24.05
CA PRO A 179 -22.63 21.23 -25.01
C PRO A 179 -22.76 21.85 -26.41
N THR A 180 -21.64 21.81 -27.14
CA THR A 180 -21.61 22.21 -28.55
C THR A 180 -21.09 21.05 -29.37
N VAL A 181 -21.85 20.61 -30.38
CA VAL A 181 -21.46 19.58 -31.34
C VAL A 181 -20.85 20.27 -32.56
N CYS A 182 -19.63 19.90 -32.90
CA CYS A 182 -18.94 20.35 -34.10
C CYS A 182 -18.99 19.22 -35.15
N LEU A 183 -19.68 19.45 -36.21
CA LEU A 183 -19.75 18.53 -37.37
C LEU A 183 -18.59 18.84 -38.32
N HIS A 184 -17.85 17.85 -38.74
CA HIS A 184 -16.82 18.03 -39.74
C HIS A 184 -17.40 18.04 -41.15
N GLY A 185 -16.84 18.85 -42.07
CA GLY A 185 -17.27 18.98 -43.44
C GLY A 185 -17.34 17.64 -44.19
N GLY A 186 -16.37 16.73 -43.95
CA GLY A 186 -16.39 15.40 -44.55
C GLY A 186 -17.57 14.51 -44.07
N LEU A 187 -18.06 14.69 -42.83
CA LEU A 187 -19.27 14.01 -42.35
C LEU A 187 -20.52 14.53 -43.06
N LEU A 188 -20.61 15.84 -43.23
CA LEU A 188 -21.74 16.46 -43.98
C LEU A 188 -21.77 16.06 -45.44
N ALA A 189 -20.62 16.01 -46.13
CA ALA A 189 -20.50 15.55 -47.50
C ALA A 189 -20.97 14.09 -47.65
N ARG A 190 -20.71 13.26 -46.67
CA ARG A 190 -21.10 11.82 -46.67
C ARG A 190 -22.56 11.58 -46.33
N ARG A 191 -23.30 12.56 -45.82
CA ARG A 191 -24.71 12.45 -45.41
C ARG A 191 -25.60 11.81 -46.46
N ARG A 192 -25.43 12.17 -47.76
CA ARG A 192 -26.27 11.67 -48.87
C ARG A 192 -25.88 10.27 -49.31
N THR A 193 -24.60 9.91 -49.22
CA THR A 193 -24.07 8.61 -49.67
C THR A 193 -24.13 7.54 -48.58
N ASP A 194 -24.11 7.94 -47.30
CA ASP A 194 -24.14 7.04 -46.15
C ASP A 194 -24.97 7.68 -45.00
N PRO A 195 -26.31 7.74 -45.15
CA PRO A 195 -27.18 8.33 -44.12
C PRO A 195 -27.14 7.56 -42.78
N GLU A 196 -26.97 6.24 -42.81
CA GLU A 196 -26.92 5.42 -41.61
C GLU A 196 -25.59 5.63 -40.83
N GLY A 197 -24.47 5.77 -41.54
CA GLY A 197 -23.21 6.15 -40.92
C GLY A 197 -23.26 7.55 -40.30
N PHE A 198 -23.91 8.50 -40.98
CA PHE A 198 -24.16 9.84 -40.44
C PHE A 198 -25.00 9.77 -39.15
N ARG A 199 -26.11 8.99 -39.17
CA ARG A 199 -26.99 8.76 -38.02
C ARG A 199 -26.21 8.15 -36.85
N ALA A 200 -25.39 7.12 -37.12
CA ALA A 200 -24.60 6.43 -36.11
C ALA A 200 -23.61 7.37 -35.39
N VAL A 201 -22.90 8.23 -36.14
CA VAL A 201 -21.97 9.21 -35.56
C VAL A 201 -22.72 10.22 -34.68
N LEU A 202 -23.84 10.76 -35.14
CA LEU A 202 -24.61 11.74 -34.36
C LEU A 202 -25.19 11.16 -33.09
N LEU A 203 -25.79 9.95 -33.15
CA LEU A 203 -26.27 9.25 -31.94
C LEU A 203 -25.14 8.95 -30.96
N HIS A 204 -23.94 8.63 -31.43
CA HIS A 204 -22.76 8.45 -30.61
C HIS A 204 -22.40 9.76 -29.89
N GLU A 205 -22.36 10.90 -30.55
CA GLU A 205 -22.07 12.19 -29.94
C GLU A 205 -23.18 12.62 -28.96
N MET A 206 -24.47 12.36 -29.28
CA MET A 206 -25.56 12.58 -28.33
C MET A 206 -25.45 11.72 -27.08
N ALA A 207 -24.88 10.51 -27.22
CA ALA A 207 -24.62 9.64 -26.05
C ALA A 207 -23.60 10.25 -25.08
N HIS A 208 -22.56 10.88 -25.58
CA HIS A 208 -21.62 11.62 -24.73
C HIS A 208 -22.29 12.75 -23.95
N ILE A 209 -23.21 13.48 -24.59
CA ILE A 209 -23.97 14.54 -23.93
C ILE A 209 -24.88 13.94 -22.85
N ARG A 210 -25.62 12.89 -23.18
CA ARG A 210 -26.57 12.24 -22.28
C ARG A 210 -25.91 11.63 -21.04
N HIS A 211 -24.71 11.09 -21.21
CA HIS A 211 -23.94 10.49 -20.11
C HIS A 211 -23.14 11.51 -19.28
N GLY A 212 -23.16 12.78 -19.68
CA GLY A 212 -22.41 13.82 -18.99
C GLY A 212 -20.90 13.75 -19.23
N ASP A 213 -20.48 13.08 -20.31
CA ASP A 213 -19.08 12.80 -20.61
C ASP A 213 -18.28 14.01 -21.04
N VAL A 214 -18.94 15.06 -21.56
CA VAL A 214 -18.28 16.26 -22.08
C VAL A 214 -17.42 16.92 -21.02
N THR A 215 -17.98 17.15 -19.83
CA THR A 215 -17.24 17.73 -18.70
C THR A 215 -16.08 16.84 -18.28
N VAL A 216 -16.33 15.52 -18.12
CA VAL A 216 -15.28 14.57 -17.70
C VAL A 216 -14.11 14.55 -18.68
N THR A 217 -14.37 14.65 -19.98
CA THR A 217 -13.34 14.72 -21.02
C THR A 217 -12.48 15.97 -20.89
N TYR A 218 -13.13 17.12 -20.84
CA TYR A 218 -12.40 18.39 -20.75
C TYR A 218 -11.63 18.53 -19.45
N VAL A 219 -12.20 18.10 -18.31
CA VAL A 219 -11.49 18.04 -17.05
C VAL A 219 -10.30 17.08 -17.17
N THR A 220 -10.47 15.89 -17.75
CA THR A 220 -9.38 14.93 -17.95
C THR A 220 -8.23 15.53 -18.79
N VAL A 221 -8.54 16.30 -19.84
CA VAL A 221 -7.53 16.99 -20.65
C VAL A 221 -6.90 18.16 -19.90
N ALA A 222 -7.70 18.93 -19.17
CA ALA A 222 -7.24 20.07 -18.39
C ALA A 222 -6.29 19.64 -17.25
N VAL A 223 -6.65 18.61 -16.47
CA VAL A 223 -5.80 18.10 -15.38
C VAL A 223 -4.48 17.52 -15.92
N TRP A 224 -4.53 16.82 -17.07
CA TRP A 224 -3.30 16.33 -17.70
C TRP A 224 -2.38 17.47 -18.12
N ARG A 225 -2.93 18.53 -18.78
CA ARG A 225 -2.12 19.71 -19.17
C ARG A 225 -1.60 20.48 -17.97
N ALA A 226 -2.42 20.61 -16.93
CA ALA A 226 -2.01 21.21 -15.66
C ALA A 226 -0.86 20.42 -15.03
N PHE A 227 -0.93 19.08 -15.04
CA PHE A 227 0.15 18.23 -14.56
C PHE A 227 1.45 18.42 -15.33
N VAL A 228 1.39 18.53 -16.65
CA VAL A 228 2.57 18.82 -17.48
C VAL A 228 3.20 20.16 -17.08
N VAL A 229 2.40 21.20 -16.90
CA VAL A 229 2.89 22.55 -16.58
C VAL A 229 3.38 22.67 -15.13
N VAL A 230 2.62 22.17 -14.17
CA VAL A 230 2.88 22.34 -12.73
C VAL A 230 3.88 21.34 -12.19
N VAL A 231 3.94 20.13 -12.76
CA VAL A 231 4.77 19.04 -12.22
C VAL A 231 5.91 18.68 -13.17
N LEU A 232 5.59 18.33 -14.43
CA LEU A 232 6.59 17.77 -15.34
C LEU A 232 7.66 18.80 -15.74
N VAL A 233 7.25 20.02 -16.11
CA VAL A 233 8.21 21.08 -16.52
C VAL A 233 9.14 21.46 -15.36
N PRO A 234 8.65 21.77 -14.13
CA PRO A 234 9.55 22.06 -13.00
C PRO A 234 10.45 20.89 -12.63
N ALA A 235 9.95 19.65 -12.72
CA ALA A 235 10.74 18.47 -12.40
C ALA A 235 11.87 18.25 -13.41
N VAL A 236 11.60 18.38 -14.71
CA VAL A 236 12.65 18.31 -15.74
C VAL A 236 13.70 19.40 -15.50
N ALA A 237 13.28 20.64 -15.24
CA ALA A 237 14.19 21.74 -14.93
C ALA A 237 15.05 21.45 -13.69
N TYR A 238 14.45 20.87 -12.63
CA TYR A 238 15.16 20.44 -11.43
C TYR A 238 16.22 19.38 -11.74
N PHE A 239 15.85 18.31 -12.47
CA PHE A 239 16.79 17.24 -12.80
C PHE A 239 17.94 17.71 -13.71
N VAL A 240 17.65 18.57 -14.69
CA VAL A 240 18.69 19.20 -15.54
C VAL A 240 19.63 20.05 -14.69
N ARG A 241 19.09 20.93 -13.83
CA ARG A 241 19.90 21.74 -12.91
C ARG A 241 20.76 20.88 -11.98
N SER A 242 20.19 19.80 -11.42
CA SER A 242 20.92 18.87 -10.54
C SER A 242 22.06 18.19 -11.28
N ALA A 243 21.83 17.74 -12.51
CA ALA A 243 22.86 17.11 -13.34
C ALA A 243 24.00 18.09 -13.68
N VAL A 244 23.68 19.35 -13.99
CA VAL A 244 24.68 20.38 -14.32
C VAL A 244 25.50 20.80 -13.09
N ARG A 245 24.88 20.85 -11.91
CA ARG A 245 25.54 21.30 -10.66
C ARG A 245 26.22 20.17 -9.89
N MET A 246 26.15 18.95 -10.38
CA MET A 246 26.73 17.76 -9.73
C MET A 246 28.24 17.92 -9.54
N SER A 247 28.67 17.87 -8.28
CA SER A 247 30.11 17.91 -7.96
C SER A 247 30.87 16.71 -8.54
N PRO A 248 32.01 16.89 -9.20
CA PRO A 248 32.81 15.78 -9.70
C PRO A 248 33.17 14.76 -8.61
N MET A 249 33.42 15.24 -7.39
CA MET A 249 33.80 14.44 -6.22
C MET A 249 32.64 13.54 -5.74
N LEU A 250 31.40 14.03 -5.78
CA LEU A 250 30.20 13.33 -5.28
C LEU A 250 29.42 12.64 -6.40
N ARG A 251 29.81 12.85 -7.67
CA ARG A 251 29.15 12.26 -8.85
C ARG A 251 28.89 10.74 -8.73
N PRO A 252 29.82 9.91 -8.23
CA PRO A 252 29.56 8.48 -8.12
C PRO A 252 28.44 8.12 -7.14
N ALA A 253 28.17 8.97 -6.15
CA ALA A 253 27.09 8.79 -5.19
C ALA A 253 25.77 9.43 -5.67
N GLU A 254 25.85 10.60 -6.31
CA GLU A 254 24.68 11.37 -6.75
C GLU A 254 24.06 10.83 -8.05
N LEU A 255 24.87 10.34 -9.00
CA LEU A 255 24.39 9.88 -10.30
C LEU A 255 23.40 8.71 -10.22
N PRO A 256 23.61 7.66 -9.41
CA PRO A 256 22.62 6.60 -9.23
C PRO A 256 21.28 7.12 -8.67
N ALA A 257 21.31 8.02 -7.69
CA ALA A 257 20.12 8.62 -7.11
C ALA A 257 19.38 9.51 -8.13
N LEU A 258 20.11 10.30 -8.91
CA LEU A 258 19.56 11.14 -9.97
C LEU A 258 18.92 10.30 -11.09
N THR A 259 19.63 9.29 -11.60
CA THR A 259 19.11 8.41 -12.67
C THR A 259 17.87 7.66 -12.21
N ARG A 260 17.86 7.17 -10.97
CA ARG A 260 16.68 6.56 -10.36
C ARG A 260 15.53 7.56 -10.28
N GLY A 261 15.77 8.77 -9.77
CA GLY A 261 14.76 9.82 -9.67
C GLY A 261 14.13 10.15 -11.04
N VAL A 262 14.93 10.28 -12.09
CA VAL A 262 14.47 10.49 -13.47
C VAL A 262 13.61 9.31 -13.95
N ALA A 263 14.07 8.08 -13.73
CA ALA A 263 13.34 6.88 -14.16
C ALA A 263 11.99 6.74 -13.43
N LEU A 264 11.97 6.99 -12.11
CA LEU A 264 10.73 6.98 -11.32
C LEU A 264 9.76 8.07 -11.77
N MET A 265 10.27 9.27 -12.07
CA MET A 265 9.47 10.35 -12.63
C MET A 265 8.86 9.97 -13.98
N ALA A 266 9.67 9.41 -14.89
CA ALA A 266 9.18 8.94 -16.19
C ALA A 266 8.10 7.87 -16.02
N PHE A 267 8.30 6.94 -15.08
CA PHE A 267 7.32 5.92 -14.75
C PHE A 267 6.00 6.52 -14.23
N MET A 268 6.05 7.50 -13.32
CA MET A 268 4.87 8.20 -12.82
C MET A 268 4.10 8.90 -13.95
N VAL A 269 4.81 9.57 -14.86
CA VAL A 269 4.20 10.20 -16.05
C VAL A 269 3.47 9.17 -16.90
N VAL A 270 4.09 8.00 -17.09
CA VAL A 270 3.47 6.87 -17.81
C VAL A 270 2.19 6.41 -17.11
N LEU A 271 2.21 6.21 -15.79
CA LEU A 271 1.03 5.78 -15.03
C LEU A 271 -0.14 6.78 -15.16
N VAL A 272 0.16 8.08 -15.03
CA VAL A 272 -0.85 9.14 -15.19
C VAL A 272 -1.41 9.17 -16.61
N TYR A 273 -0.55 9.03 -17.63
CA TYR A 273 -0.99 8.98 -19.02
C TYR A 273 -1.90 7.77 -19.30
N LEU A 274 -1.52 6.58 -18.79
CA LEU A 274 -2.31 5.36 -18.95
C LEU A 274 -3.67 5.46 -18.25
N ALA A 275 -3.71 6.08 -17.06
CA ALA A 275 -4.97 6.35 -16.34
C ALA A 275 -5.89 7.28 -17.18
N ARG A 276 -5.32 8.35 -17.76
CA ARG A 276 -6.04 9.24 -18.66
C ARG A 276 -6.59 8.49 -19.88
N ALA A 277 -5.76 7.68 -20.54
CA ALA A 277 -6.16 6.91 -21.69
C ALA A 277 -7.28 5.91 -21.36
N ASP A 278 -7.25 5.28 -20.18
CA ASP A 278 -8.28 4.35 -19.73
C ASP A 278 -9.64 5.03 -19.50
N VAL A 279 -9.67 6.23 -18.92
CA VAL A 279 -10.90 7.03 -18.77
C VAL A 279 -11.52 7.30 -20.13
N LEU A 280 -10.73 7.77 -21.08
CA LEU A 280 -11.22 8.16 -22.42
C LEU A 280 -11.73 6.94 -23.21
N ARG A 281 -10.98 5.82 -23.21
CA ARG A 281 -11.40 4.59 -23.89
C ARG A 281 -12.71 4.00 -23.36
N HIS A 282 -12.87 4.00 -22.04
CA HIS A 282 -14.05 3.38 -21.44
C HIS A 282 -15.32 4.12 -21.78
N ARG A 283 -15.24 5.41 -21.90
CA ARG A 283 -16.33 6.29 -22.28
C ARG A 283 -16.84 6.03 -23.70
N GLU A 284 -15.96 5.76 -24.66
CA GLU A 284 -16.32 5.43 -26.04
C GLU A 284 -17.23 4.18 -26.11
N ILE A 285 -16.91 3.16 -25.29
CA ILE A 285 -17.71 1.92 -25.24
C ILE A 285 -19.14 2.19 -24.75
N TYR A 286 -19.31 3.07 -23.76
CA TYR A 286 -20.65 3.46 -23.28
C TYR A 286 -21.43 4.24 -24.35
N ALA A 287 -20.77 5.14 -25.06
CA ALA A 287 -21.39 5.91 -26.12
C ALA A 287 -21.85 5.03 -27.31
N ASP A 288 -21.00 4.07 -27.73
CA ASP A 288 -21.34 3.12 -28.79
C ASP A 288 -22.60 2.31 -28.45
N ARG A 289 -22.66 1.76 -27.21
CA ARG A 289 -23.81 0.97 -26.78
C ARG A 289 -25.08 1.80 -26.63
N ALA A 290 -24.96 3.06 -26.24
CA ALA A 290 -26.12 3.95 -26.18
C ALA A 290 -26.64 4.28 -27.59
N ALA A 291 -25.76 4.58 -28.53
CA ALA A 291 -26.12 4.81 -29.93
C ALA A 291 -26.86 3.61 -30.54
N MET A 292 -26.37 2.39 -30.30
CA MET A 292 -27.03 1.14 -30.73
C MET A 292 -28.42 0.98 -30.11
N ARG A 293 -28.61 1.29 -28.84
CA ARG A 293 -29.93 1.23 -28.18
C ARG A 293 -30.94 2.23 -28.79
N TRP A 294 -30.43 3.31 -29.33
CA TRP A 294 -31.22 4.36 -29.98
C TRP A 294 -31.41 4.12 -31.49
N GLY A 295 -31.04 2.94 -31.98
CA GLY A 295 -31.29 2.52 -33.35
C GLY A 295 -30.21 2.88 -34.35
N ALA A 296 -28.96 3.08 -33.91
CA ALA A 296 -27.84 3.20 -34.85
C ALA A 296 -27.57 1.85 -35.55
N ASP A 297 -27.26 1.88 -36.86
CA ASP A 297 -26.91 0.68 -37.62
C ASP A 297 -25.55 0.12 -37.20
N PRO A 298 -25.45 -1.17 -36.84
CA PRO A 298 -24.18 -1.82 -36.51
C PRO A 298 -23.09 -1.71 -37.58
N ARG A 299 -23.50 -1.54 -38.85
CA ARG A 299 -22.58 -1.34 -39.99
C ARG A 299 -21.68 -0.11 -39.81
N GLY A 300 -22.12 0.92 -39.08
CA GLY A 300 -21.31 2.07 -38.73
C GLY A 300 -20.02 1.73 -38.00
N TRP A 301 -19.96 0.57 -37.35
CA TRP A 301 -18.78 0.03 -36.68
C TRP A 301 -18.06 -1.10 -37.43
N ALA A 302 -18.54 -1.45 -38.68
CA ALA A 302 -17.95 -2.50 -39.50
C ALA A 302 -16.71 -2.01 -40.26
N VAL A 303 -15.73 -1.48 -39.53
CA VAL A 303 -14.44 -1.12 -40.11
C VAL A 303 -13.57 -2.37 -40.25
N ALA A 304 -12.91 -2.55 -41.40
CA ALA A 304 -11.99 -3.65 -41.63
C ALA A 304 -10.89 -3.66 -40.57
N THR A 305 -10.85 -4.72 -39.77
CA THR A 305 -9.82 -4.92 -38.75
C THR A 305 -8.80 -5.92 -39.26
N PRO A 306 -7.49 -5.68 -38.98
CA PRO A 306 -6.47 -6.67 -39.33
C PRO A 306 -6.74 -7.98 -38.58
N PRO A 307 -6.44 -9.13 -39.17
CA PRO A 307 -6.64 -10.43 -38.54
C PRO A 307 -5.88 -10.51 -37.20
N PRO A 308 -6.44 -11.22 -36.21
CA PRO A 308 -5.79 -11.33 -34.88
C PRO A 308 -4.41 -11.95 -35.02
N ALA A 309 -3.45 -11.38 -34.30
CA ALA A 309 -2.06 -11.84 -34.34
C ALA A 309 -1.98 -13.33 -33.92
N ARG A 310 -1.33 -14.16 -34.75
CA ARG A 310 -1.21 -15.61 -34.52
C ARG A 310 -0.37 -15.96 -33.30
N SER A 311 0.70 -15.20 -33.00
CA SER A 311 1.58 -15.50 -31.85
C SER A 311 1.10 -14.84 -30.55
N ALA A 312 1.31 -15.53 -29.43
CA ALA A 312 0.99 -15.00 -28.09
C ALA A 312 1.75 -13.70 -27.78
N ALA A 313 3.02 -13.61 -28.19
CA ALA A 313 3.85 -12.41 -28.00
C ALA A 313 3.29 -11.20 -28.77
N ARG A 314 2.92 -11.35 -30.03
CA ARG A 314 2.30 -10.27 -30.83
C ARG A 314 0.94 -9.85 -30.27
N ARG A 315 0.15 -10.78 -29.72
CA ARG A 315 -1.11 -10.46 -29.04
C ARG A 315 -0.86 -9.64 -27.77
N ALA A 316 0.14 -10.03 -26.96
CA ALA A 316 0.54 -9.28 -25.77
C ALA A 316 1.02 -7.86 -26.12
N LEU A 317 1.85 -7.72 -27.15
CA LEU A 317 2.35 -6.43 -27.64
C LEU A 317 1.19 -5.55 -28.15
N ALA A 318 0.27 -6.12 -28.92
CA ALA A 318 -0.92 -5.39 -29.38
C ALA A 318 -1.82 -4.95 -28.22
N ALA A 319 -1.98 -5.79 -27.19
CA ALA A 319 -2.71 -5.44 -25.97
C ALA A 319 -1.99 -4.34 -25.17
N PHE A 320 -0.67 -4.37 -25.13
CA PHE A 320 0.13 -3.31 -24.49
C PHE A 320 0.01 -1.99 -25.26
N ALA A 321 0.14 -2.01 -26.59
CA ALA A 321 -0.04 -0.83 -27.45
C ALA A 321 -1.45 -0.22 -27.32
N GLU A 322 -2.49 -1.04 -27.08
CA GLU A 322 -3.84 -0.60 -26.83
C GLU A 322 -3.95 0.28 -25.56
N LEU A 323 -3.12 0.05 -24.54
CA LEU A 323 -3.15 0.84 -23.32
C LEU A 323 -2.83 2.33 -23.55
N TRP A 324 -2.07 2.64 -24.60
CA TRP A 324 -1.65 4.00 -24.94
C TRP A 324 -2.69 4.77 -25.78
N ARG A 325 -3.67 4.08 -26.34
CA ARG A 325 -4.70 4.69 -27.21
C ARG A 325 -5.78 5.36 -26.36
N THR A 326 -6.27 6.48 -26.81
CA THR A 326 -7.42 7.19 -26.21
C THR A 326 -8.76 6.67 -26.71
N HIS A 327 -8.79 6.04 -27.90
CA HIS A 327 -9.95 5.37 -28.48
C HIS A 327 -9.69 3.86 -28.54
N PRO A 328 -10.69 3.02 -28.18
CA PRO A 328 -10.57 1.57 -28.29
C PRO A 328 -10.41 1.15 -29.74
N ARG A 329 -9.77 0.00 -29.97
CA ARG A 329 -9.74 -0.63 -31.28
C ARG A 329 -11.14 -0.97 -31.76
N TRP A 330 -11.33 -0.95 -33.07
CA TRP A 330 -12.63 -1.22 -33.70
C TRP A 330 -13.16 -2.62 -33.39
N ASP A 331 -12.32 -3.64 -33.27
CA ASP A 331 -12.71 -4.98 -32.85
C ASP A 331 -13.35 -4.98 -31.45
N LEU A 332 -12.70 -4.31 -30.48
CA LEU A 332 -13.24 -4.18 -29.12
C LEU A 332 -14.53 -3.35 -29.04
N ARG A 333 -14.66 -2.30 -29.87
CA ARG A 333 -15.89 -1.51 -29.98
C ARG A 333 -17.02 -2.40 -30.48
N ARG A 334 -16.78 -3.12 -31.58
CA ARG A 334 -17.77 -4.02 -32.20
C ARG A 334 -18.18 -5.15 -31.24
N ASP A 335 -17.23 -5.84 -30.62
CA ASP A 335 -17.53 -6.92 -29.65
C ASP A 335 -18.35 -6.40 -28.48
N SER A 336 -18.12 -5.15 -28.05
CA SER A 336 -18.87 -4.52 -26.94
C SER A 336 -20.32 -4.19 -27.30
N LEU A 337 -20.66 -4.07 -28.57
CA LEU A 337 -22.06 -3.82 -29.01
C LEU A 337 -22.95 -5.01 -28.71
N THR A 338 -22.44 -6.22 -28.93
CA THR A 338 -23.18 -7.48 -28.73
C THR A 338 -23.07 -7.97 -27.28
N ASP A 339 -21.93 -7.76 -26.62
CA ASP A 339 -21.66 -8.26 -25.26
C ASP A 339 -21.48 -7.16 -24.21
N SER A 340 -22.45 -7.05 -23.28
CA SER A 340 -22.37 -6.11 -22.16
C SER A 340 -21.28 -6.47 -21.13
N ALA A 341 -20.73 -7.69 -21.15
CA ALA A 341 -19.67 -8.10 -20.22
C ALA A 341 -18.43 -7.21 -20.30
N ALA A 342 -18.18 -6.59 -21.46
CA ALA A 342 -17.06 -5.64 -21.63
C ALA A 342 -17.11 -4.43 -20.67
N LEU A 343 -18.31 -4.03 -20.22
CA LEU A 343 -18.53 -2.92 -19.28
C LEU A 343 -18.31 -3.32 -17.81
N PHE A 344 -18.54 -4.58 -17.49
CA PHE A 344 -18.46 -5.13 -16.13
C PHE A 344 -17.20 -5.93 -15.88
N GLY A 345 -16.39 -6.15 -16.92
CA GLY A 345 -15.12 -6.87 -16.80
C GLY A 345 -14.09 -6.12 -15.96
N ILE A 346 -13.41 -6.86 -15.09
CA ILE A 346 -12.32 -6.33 -14.27
C ILE A 346 -11.05 -6.36 -15.11
N ARG A 347 -10.56 -5.17 -15.51
CA ARG A 347 -9.35 -5.01 -16.34
C ARG A 347 -8.11 -4.86 -15.47
N ALA A 348 -6.96 -5.37 -15.93
CA ALA A 348 -5.69 -5.36 -15.21
C ALA A 348 -5.16 -3.94 -14.90
N LEU A 349 -5.21 -3.04 -15.88
CA LEU A 349 -4.63 -1.70 -15.76
C LEU A 349 -5.23 -0.87 -14.61
N PRO A 350 -6.56 -0.69 -14.48
CA PRO A 350 -7.13 0.05 -13.37
C PRO A 350 -6.79 -0.54 -12.01
N LEU A 351 -6.68 -1.87 -11.90
CA LEU A 351 -6.30 -2.54 -10.66
C LEU A 351 -4.86 -2.23 -10.28
N PHE A 352 -3.94 -2.37 -11.22
CA PHE A 352 -2.53 -2.05 -11.04
C PHE A 352 -2.34 -0.58 -10.64
N LEU A 353 -2.97 0.35 -11.37
CA LEU A 353 -2.93 1.78 -11.07
C LEU A 353 -3.50 2.10 -9.67
N THR A 354 -4.58 1.40 -9.27
CA THR A 354 -5.16 1.59 -7.93
C THR A 354 -4.21 1.12 -6.84
N GLY A 355 -3.53 -0.01 -7.03
CA GLY A 355 -2.53 -0.51 -6.09
C GLY A 355 -1.37 0.47 -5.92
N ALA A 356 -0.78 0.93 -7.02
CA ALA A 356 0.30 1.92 -7.00
C ALA A 356 -0.14 3.24 -6.33
N ALA A 357 -1.34 3.74 -6.67
CA ALA A 357 -1.87 4.96 -6.07
C ALA A 357 -2.11 4.81 -4.55
N ALA A 358 -2.60 3.66 -4.10
CA ALA A 358 -2.85 3.41 -2.68
C ALA A 358 -1.57 3.43 -1.85
N THR A 359 -0.49 2.84 -2.35
CA THR A 359 0.83 2.88 -1.70
C THR A 359 1.40 4.29 -1.67
N LEU A 360 1.29 5.04 -2.77
CA LEU A 360 1.71 6.43 -2.83
C LEU A 360 0.93 7.32 -1.84
N ILE A 361 -0.39 7.12 -1.73
CA ILE A 361 -1.22 7.83 -0.72
C ILE A 361 -0.72 7.53 0.68
N ASN A 362 -0.48 6.25 0.97
CA ASN A 362 -0.03 5.82 2.27
C ASN A 362 1.25 6.54 2.70
N TYR A 363 2.23 6.63 1.80
CA TYR A 363 3.48 7.35 2.03
C TYR A 363 3.26 8.87 2.17
N GLN A 364 2.48 9.50 1.30
CA GLN A 364 2.18 10.92 1.39
C GLN A 364 1.46 11.28 2.69
N ALA A 365 0.51 10.45 3.11
CA ALA A 365 -0.16 10.62 4.38
C ALA A 365 0.79 10.43 5.56
N GLN A 366 1.76 9.50 5.46
CA GLN A 366 2.81 9.33 6.47
C GLN A 366 3.67 10.59 6.62
N THR A 367 4.15 11.15 5.52
CA THR A 367 4.95 12.38 5.53
C THR A 367 4.16 13.59 6.03
N ALA A 368 2.87 13.68 5.70
CA ALA A 368 2.00 14.77 6.16
C ALA A 368 1.64 14.65 7.64
N THR A 369 1.49 13.44 8.16
CA THR A 369 1.06 13.17 9.55
C THR A 369 2.20 12.89 10.50
N SER A 370 3.45 12.88 10.05
CA SER A 370 4.63 12.61 10.89
C SER A 370 4.78 13.55 12.10
N ARG A 371 4.15 14.74 12.04
CA ARG A 371 4.10 15.72 13.15
C ARG A 371 2.98 15.46 14.14
N TRP A 372 2.02 14.61 13.80
CA TRP A 372 0.87 14.37 14.63
C TRP A 372 1.13 13.11 15.46
N ASN A 373 1.70 13.32 16.63
CA ASN A 373 1.94 12.27 17.61
C ASN A 373 0.60 11.75 18.14
N GLY A 374 -0.01 10.78 17.44
CA GLY A 374 -1.27 10.18 17.89
C GLY A 374 -1.67 8.97 17.07
N LEU A 375 -2.31 8.00 17.71
CA LEU A 375 -2.83 6.78 17.11
C LEU A 375 -3.80 7.07 15.94
N TRP A 376 -4.54 8.19 15.98
CA TRP A 376 -5.49 8.57 14.94
C TRP A 376 -4.82 8.90 13.60
N ALA A 377 -3.60 9.46 13.60
CA ALA A 377 -2.88 9.78 12.37
C ALA A 377 -2.55 8.51 11.56
N GLU A 378 -2.15 7.44 12.23
CA GLU A 378 -1.94 6.13 11.61
C GLU A 378 -3.24 5.56 11.05
N HIS A 379 -4.33 5.62 11.80
CA HIS A 379 -5.63 5.14 11.33
C HIS A 379 -6.13 5.88 10.10
N VAL A 380 -6.03 7.21 10.06
CA VAL A 380 -6.41 8.02 8.89
C VAL A 380 -5.60 7.61 7.66
N ARG A 381 -4.30 7.43 7.80
CA ARG A 381 -3.39 7.05 6.72
C ARG A 381 -3.79 5.71 6.08
N VAL A 382 -3.93 4.66 6.90
CA VAL A 382 -4.28 3.33 6.39
C VAL A 382 -5.70 3.30 5.83
N LEU A 383 -6.65 4.05 6.41
CA LEU A 383 -8.01 4.17 5.91
C LEU A 383 -8.09 4.87 4.56
N LEU A 384 -7.28 5.89 4.29
CA LEU A 384 -7.24 6.55 2.99
C LEU A 384 -6.81 5.59 1.88
N SER A 385 -5.75 4.81 2.12
CA SER A 385 -5.22 3.85 1.16
C SER A 385 -6.18 2.68 0.95
N ALA A 386 -6.69 2.09 2.02
CA ALA A 386 -7.68 1.02 1.98
C ALA A 386 -9.00 1.50 1.36
N GLY A 387 -9.42 2.72 1.69
CA GLY A 387 -10.62 3.36 1.15
C GLY A 387 -10.56 3.54 -0.36
N LEU A 388 -9.43 3.97 -0.90
CA LEU A 388 -9.24 4.06 -2.36
C LEU A 388 -9.40 2.69 -3.03
N ILE A 389 -8.70 1.67 -2.53
CA ILE A 389 -8.82 0.31 -3.09
C ILE A 389 -10.26 -0.18 -3.01
N THR A 390 -10.90 0.00 -1.87
CA THR A 390 -12.28 -0.43 -1.65
C THR A 390 -13.26 0.30 -2.58
N ALA A 391 -13.12 1.61 -2.75
CA ALA A 391 -13.99 2.42 -3.61
C ALA A 391 -13.80 2.08 -5.09
N VAL A 392 -12.58 1.79 -5.54
CA VAL A 392 -12.30 1.51 -6.95
C VAL A 392 -12.46 0.03 -7.27
N VAL A 393 -11.70 -0.82 -6.56
CA VAL A 393 -11.65 -2.27 -6.85
C VAL A 393 -12.85 -2.99 -6.27
N GLY A 394 -13.24 -2.68 -5.03
CA GLY A 394 -14.36 -3.31 -4.36
C GLY A 394 -15.67 -3.09 -5.11
N ILE A 395 -15.98 -1.85 -5.50
CA ILE A 395 -17.19 -1.53 -6.27
C ILE A 395 -17.17 -2.22 -7.64
N ALA A 396 -16.03 -2.17 -8.37
CA ALA A 396 -15.90 -2.83 -9.67
C ALA A 396 -16.12 -4.35 -9.55
N LEU A 397 -15.60 -4.96 -8.50
CA LEU A 397 -15.73 -6.37 -8.18
C LEU A 397 -17.20 -6.75 -7.94
N TRP A 398 -17.88 -6.03 -7.05
CA TRP A 398 -19.29 -6.27 -6.75
C TRP A 398 -20.17 -6.16 -7.99
N ARG A 399 -19.94 -5.15 -8.85
CA ARG A 399 -20.63 -4.98 -10.14
C ARG A 399 -20.39 -6.17 -11.08
N SER A 400 -19.13 -6.60 -11.19
CA SER A 400 -18.76 -7.74 -12.04
C SER A 400 -19.42 -9.04 -11.56
N VAL A 401 -19.39 -9.29 -10.24
CA VAL A 401 -20.01 -10.48 -9.64
C VAL A 401 -21.54 -10.45 -9.81
N ALA A 402 -22.18 -9.31 -9.50
CA ALA A 402 -23.62 -9.17 -9.64
C ALA A 402 -24.07 -9.36 -11.10
N HIS A 403 -23.36 -8.74 -12.06
CA HIS A 403 -23.63 -8.93 -13.49
C HIS A 403 -23.49 -10.40 -13.91
N ALA A 404 -22.40 -11.07 -13.48
CA ALA A 404 -22.19 -12.49 -13.82
C ALA A 404 -23.31 -13.40 -13.27
N VAL A 405 -23.72 -13.16 -12.02
CA VAL A 405 -24.83 -13.92 -11.39
C VAL A 405 -26.16 -13.65 -12.12
N LEU A 406 -26.49 -12.38 -12.41
CA LEU A 406 -27.73 -12.00 -13.07
C LEU A 406 -27.85 -12.54 -14.51
N THR A 407 -26.72 -12.58 -15.23
CA THR A 407 -26.67 -13.07 -16.63
C THR A 407 -26.38 -14.58 -16.74
N GLY A 408 -26.24 -15.30 -15.63
CA GLY A 408 -25.91 -16.72 -15.62
C GLY A 408 -24.49 -17.05 -16.08
N ARG A 409 -23.59 -16.06 -16.12
CA ARG A 409 -22.19 -16.24 -16.52
C ARG A 409 -21.33 -16.75 -15.37
N ARG A 410 -20.17 -17.31 -15.71
CA ARG A 410 -19.19 -17.75 -14.73
C ARG A 410 -18.67 -16.55 -13.92
N VAL A 411 -18.81 -16.59 -12.61
CA VAL A 411 -18.26 -15.57 -11.71
C VAL A 411 -16.73 -15.65 -11.73
N PRO A 412 -16.01 -14.52 -11.92
CA PRO A 412 -14.55 -14.50 -11.89
C PRO A 412 -14.04 -14.89 -10.49
N SER A 413 -12.91 -15.55 -10.40
CA SER A 413 -12.33 -15.97 -9.10
C SER A 413 -11.83 -14.79 -8.26
N GLY A 414 -11.53 -13.68 -8.87
CA GLY A 414 -10.90 -12.51 -8.22
C GLY A 414 -9.38 -12.60 -8.08
N VAL A 415 -8.79 -13.80 -8.12
CA VAL A 415 -7.34 -14.00 -7.91
C VAL A 415 -6.51 -13.17 -8.89
N ARG A 416 -6.78 -13.28 -10.19
CA ARG A 416 -6.06 -12.51 -11.22
C ARG A 416 -6.19 -11.00 -11.00
N ALA A 417 -7.37 -10.55 -10.59
CA ALA A 417 -7.61 -9.14 -10.26
C ALA A 417 -6.76 -8.69 -9.06
N GLY A 418 -6.74 -9.50 -8.01
CA GLY A 418 -5.95 -9.25 -6.82
C GLY A 418 -4.44 -9.28 -7.06
N LEU A 419 -3.95 -10.18 -7.91
CA LEU A 419 -2.54 -10.21 -8.29
C LEU A 419 -2.12 -8.93 -9.03
N TRP A 420 -2.95 -8.40 -9.93
CA TRP A 420 -2.68 -7.09 -10.56
C TRP A 420 -2.71 -5.94 -9.58
N LEU A 421 -3.65 -5.93 -8.64
CA LEU A 421 -3.70 -4.96 -7.56
C LEU A 421 -2.43 -5.01 -6.71
N GLY A 422 -2.07 -6.20 -6.22
CA GLY A 422 -0.88 -6.42 -5.40
C GLY A 422 0.43 -6.11 -6.14
N SER A 423 0.50 -6.41 -7.45
CA SER A 423 1.65 -6.00 -8.29
C SER A 423 1.76 -4.47 -8.37
N GLY A 424 0.63 -3.76 -8.47
CA GLY A 424 0.61 -2.30 -8.39
C GLY A 424 1.10 -1.79 -7.04
N MET A 425 0.65 -2.39 -5.94
CA MET A 425 1.10 -2.05 -4.59
C MET A 425 2.62 -2.28 -4.44
N ALA A 426 3.13 -3.44 -4.87
CA ALA A 426 4.56 -3.76 -4.79
C ALA A 426 5.42 -2.78 -5.62
N VAL A 427 4.96 -2.41 -6.81
CA VAL A 427 5.63 -1.39 -7.63
C VAL A 427 5.55 -0.01 -6.96
N GLY A 428 4.43 0.31 -6.32
CA GLY A 428 4.29 1.52 -5.50
C GLY A 428 5.34 1.59 -4.40
N GLU A 429 5.61 0.50 -3.68
CA GLU A 429 6.66 0.41 -2.65
C GLU A 429 8.06 0.70 -3.23
N LEU A 430 8.35 0.20 -4.43
CA LEU A 430 9.63 0.50 -5.12
C LEU A 430 9.75 1.97 -5.53
N VAL A 431 8.62 2.61 -5.89
CA VAL A 431 8.60 4.03 -6.28
C VAL A 431 8.81 4.95 -5.08
N VAL A 432 8.21 4.60 -3.94
CA VAL A 432 8.20 5.45 -2.73
C VAL A 432 9.55 5.56 -2.04
N ASP A 433 10.48 4.64 -2.27
CA ASP A 433 11.81 4.60 -1.67
C ASP A 433 11.88 4.31 -0.16
N ASP A 434 10.79 3.89 0.43
CA ASP A 434 10.74 3.60 1.87
C ASP A 434 11.52 2.31 2.21
N VAL A 435 11.36 1.29 1.38
CA VAL A 435 11.98 -0.03 1.55
C VAL A 435 13.32 -0.19 0.81
N THR A 436 13.63 0.71 -0.13
CA THR A 436 14.78 0.59 -1.03
C THR A 436 15.97 1.44 -0.60
N LEU A 437 15.76 2.52 0.17
CA LEU A 437 16.78 3.48 0.61
C LEU A 437 17.78 3.81 -0.51
N PHE A 438 17.26 4.44 -1.58
CA PHE A 438 18.03 4.87 -2.77
C PHE A 438 18.52 3.75 -3.70
N ARG A 439 18.17 2.48 -3.45
CA ARG A 439 18.45 1.35 -4.33
C ARG A 439 17.30 1.08 -5.29
N TRP A 440 17.53 0.26 -6.31
CA TRP A 440 16.49 -0.21 -7.22
C TRP A 440 15.58 -1.27 -6.61
N LEU A 441 16.13 -2.10 -5.75
CA LEU A 441 15.42 -3.19 -5.08
C LEU A 441 15.74 -3.17 -3.58
N PRO A 442 14.80 -3.60 -2.72
CA PRO A 442 15.07 -3.80 -1.31
C PRO A 442 16.08 -4.93 -1.09
N ALA A 443 16.63 -5.03 0.12
CA ALA A 443 17.57 -6.08 0.48
C ALA A 443 16.99 -7.50 0.30
N ARG A 444 15.66 -7.64 0.50
CA ARG A 444 14.92 -8.89 0.27
C ARG A 444 13.75 -8.65 -0.66
N PRO A 445 13.98 -8.65 -1.98
CA PRO A 445 12.91 -8.37 -2.96
C PRO A 445 11.82 -9.44 -2.96
N GLU A 446 12.10 -10.67 -2.52
CA GLU A 446 11.14 -11.76 -2.36
C GLU A 446 10.01 -11.40 -1.38
N VAL A 447 10.24 -10.53 -0.40
CA VAL A 447 9.23 -10.08 0.55
C VAL A 447 8.12 -9.28 -0.15
N LEU A 448 8.41 -8.61 -1.27
CA LEU A 448 7.39 -7.94 -2.07
C LEU A 448 6.37 -8.93 -2.68
N ALA A 449 6.74 -10.20 -2.82
CA ALA A 449 5.79 -11.23 -3.22
C ALA A 449 4.62 -11.37 -2.22
N LEU A 450 4.85 -11.11 -0.93
CA LEU A 450 3.78 -11.08 0.08
C LEU A 450 2.76 -9.99 -0.21
N VAL A 451 3.17 -8.82 -0.71
CA VAL A 451 2.27 -7.74 -1.10
C VAL A 451 1.39 -8.18 -2.27
N VAL A 452 2.00 -8.85 -3.25
CA VAL A 452 1.28 -9.38 -4.42
C VAL A 452 0.29 -10.47 -4.00
N LEU A 453 0.71 -11.40 -3.14
CA LEU A 453 -0.13 -12.47 -2.63
C LEU A 453 -1.27 -11.94 -1.76
N ALA A 454 -1.02 -10.96 -0.91
CA ALA A 454 -2.05 -10.32 -0.09
C ALA A 454 -3.14 -9.68 -0.96
N GLY A 455 -2.76 -8.94 -2.00
CA GLY A 455 -3.70 -8.43 -2.99
C GLY A 455 -4.53 -9.56 -3.61
N GLY A 456 -3.88 -10.66 -4.01
CA GLY A 456 -4.51 -11.86 -4.53
C GLY A 456 -5.56 -12.46 -3.60
N VAL A 457 -5.19 -12.69 -2.34
CA VAL A 457 -6.03 -13.31 -1.31
C VAL A 457 -7.20 -12.42 -0.90
N ILE A 458 -6.96 -11.14 -0.65
CA ILE A 458 -7.99 -10.19 -0.20
C ILE A 458 -9.07 -10.03 -1.29
N VAL A 459 -8.66 -9.87 -2.56
CA VAL A 459 -9.64 -9.75 -3.66
C VAL A 459 -10.34 -11.09 -3.95
N TRP A 460 -9.66 -12.23 -3.78
CA TRP A 460 -10.29 -13.54 -3.86
C TRP A 460 -11.35 -13.72 -2.78
N TRP A 461 -11.05 -13.37 -1.53
CA TRP A 461 -12.00 -13.38 -0.42
C TRP A 461 -13.20 -12.46 -0.71
N ALA A 462 -12.94 -11.19 -1.09
CA ALA A 462 -13.98 -10.22 -1.39
C ALA A 462 -14.90 -10.68 -2.53
N THR A 463 -14.33 -11.36 -3.55
CA THR A 463 -15.11 -11.94 -4.66
C THR A 463 -16.04 -13.06 -4.19
N GLN A 464 -15.52 -13.95 -3.34
CA GLN A 464 -16.33 -15.03 -2.78
C GLN A 464 -17.44 -14.50 -1.86
N CYS A 465 -17.12 -13.48 -1.01
CA CYS A 465 -18.12 -12.79 -0.20
C CYS A 465 -19.20 -12.14 -1.06
N ALA A 466 -18.81 -11.36 -2.07
CA ALA A 466 -19.77 -10.74 -2.99
C ALA A 466 -20.65 -11.79 -3.67
N HIS A 467 -20.06 -12.89 -4.16
CA HIS A 467 -20.77 -13.98 -4.80
C HIS A 467 -21.79 -14.65 -3.85
N LEU A 468 -21.38 -14.90 -2.61
CA LEU A 468 -22.27 -15.48 -1.59
C LEU A 468 -23.42 -14.54 -1.26
N TRP A 469 -23.13 -13.27 -0.98
CA TRP A 469 -24.14 -12.28 -0.62
C TRP A 469 -25.12 -11.97 -1.74
N VAL A 470 -24.63 -11.84 -2.99
CA VAL A 470 -25.50 -11.64 -4.17
C VAL A 470 -26.52 -12.79 -4.30
N ARG A 471 -26.16 -14.03 -3.93
CA ARG A 471 -27.04 -15.20 -4.00
C ARG A 471 -28.04 -15.31 -2.85
N VAL A 472 -27.69 -14.85 -1.66
CA VAL A 472 -28.54 -15.04 -0.47
C VAL A 472 -29.33 -13.80 -0.08
N TRP A 473 -28.90 -12.59 -0.53
CA TRP A 473 -29.52 -11.34 -0.14
C TRP A 473 -30.91 -11.14 -0.75
N ARG A 474 -31.88 -10.63 0.06
CA ARG A 474 -33.30 -10.54 -0.29
C ARG A 474 -33.91 -9.15 -0.16
N GLY A 475 -33.14 -8.18 0.28
CA GLY A 475 -33.60 -6.81 0.40
C GLY A 475 -34.11 -6.22 -0.93
N ARG A 476 -34.73 -5.07 -0.86
CA ARG A 476 -35.22 -4.34 -2.04
C ARG A 476 -34.05 -3.88 -2.93
N THR A 477 -32.89 -3.64 -2.36
CA THR A 477 -31.67 -3.25 -3.07
C THR A 477 -30.50 -4.09 -2.57
N ILE A 478 -29.48 -4.31 -3.40
CA ILE A 478 -28.24 -5.03 -3.03
C ILE A 478 -27.27 -4.17 -2.19
N ARG A 479 -27.53 -2.84 -2.09
CA ARG A 479 -26.63 -1.87 -1.46
C ARG A 479 -26.20 -2.20 -0.03
N PRO A 480 -27.10 -2.61 0.90
CA PRO A 480 -26.66 -2.93 2.27
C PRO A 480 -25.64 -4.07 2.33
N ALA A 481 -25.86 -5.16 1.59
CA ALA A 481 -24.92 -6.27 1.51
C ALA A 481 -23.59 -5.85 0.88
N MET A 482 -23.64 -5.02 -0.16
CA MET A 482 -22.45 -4.45 -0.78
C MET A 482 -21.68 -3.57 0.19
N LEU A 483 -22.35 -2.67 0.92
CA LEU A 483 -21.70 -1.79 1.91
C LEU A 483 -21.04 -2.59 3.04
N LEU A 484 -21.71 -3.64 3.55
CA LEU A 484 -21.11 -4.52 4.55
C LEU A 484 -19.83 -5.19 4.03
N GLY A 485 -19.87 -5.73 2.80
CA GLY A 485 -18.70 -6.36 2.20
C GLY A 485 -17.57 -5.38 1.88
N LEU A 486 -17.90 -4.14 1.47
CA LEU A 486 -16.93 -3.08 1.25
C LEU A 486 -16.31 -2.60 2.57
N ALA A 487 -17.10 -2.43 3.63
CA ALA A 487 -16.58 -2.05 4.95
C ALA A 487 -15.61 -3.11 5.50
N ALA A 488 -15.98 -4.39 5.39
CA ALA A 488 -15.09 -5.47 5.79
C ALA A 488 -13.81 -5.53 4.94
N MET A 489 -13.88 -5.33 3.63
CA MET A 489 -12.71 -5.25 2.75
C MET A 489 -11.82 -4.07 3.12
N CYS A 490 -12.39 -2.90 3.43
CA CYS A 490 -11.65 -1.74 3.89
C CYS A 490 -10.91 -2.01 5.19
N LEU A 491 -11.57 -2.65 6.15
CA LEU A 491 -10.97 -3.02 7.43
C LEU A 491 -9.80 -3.99 7.28
N VAL A 492 -9.97 -5.04 6.46
CA VAL A 492 -8.89 -6.03 6.19
C VAL A 492 -7.71 -5.38 5.49
N LEU A 493 -7.95 -4.50 4.51
CA LEU A 493 -6.89 -3.74 3.86
C LEU A 493 -6.20 -2.77 4.81
N SER A 494 -6.94 -2.10 5.70
CA SER A 494 -6.38 -1.19 6.70
C SER A 494 -5.45 -1.94 7.66
N ALA A 495 -5.85 -3.12 8.13
CA ALA A 495 -5.01 -3.97 8.96
C ALA A 495 -3.75 -4.44 8.22
N TRP A 496 -3.89 -4.80 6.93
CA TRP A 496 -2.74 -5.14 6.08
C TRP A 496 -1.75 -3.97 5.94
N PHE A 497 -2.21 -2.76 5.61
CA PHE A 497 -1.35 -1.58 5.48
C PHE A 497 -0.67 -1.23 6.81
N ALA A 498 -1.40 -1.32 7.93
CA ALA A 498 -0.82 -1.09 9.26
C ALA A 498 0.29 -2.10 9.58
N TRP A 499 0.05 -3.39 9.32
CA TRP A 499 1.07 -4.43 9.51
C TRP A 499 2.28 -4.24 8.57
N TRP A 500 2.00 -3.98 7.28
CA TRP A 500 3.07 -3.80 6.29
C TRP A 500 4.03 -2.70 6.71
N GLN A 501 3.54 -1.56 7.14
CA GLN A 501 4.37 -0.44 7.55
C GLN A 501 5.14 -0.67 8.86
N ARG A 502 4.54 -1.39 9.82
CA ARG A 502 5.19 -1.67 11.10
C ARG A 502 6.22 -2.79 11.03
N SER A 503 6.02 -3.77 10.16
CA SER A 503 6.81 -4.99 10.14
C SER A 503 7.27 -5.41 8.75
N GLY A 504 6.37 -5.36 7.75
CA GLY A 504 6.66 -5.82 6.38
C GLY A 504 7.81 -5.07 5.73
N THR A 505 7.84 -3.74 5.89
CA THR A 505 8.92 -2.88 5.37
C THR A 505 10.27 -3.26 5.99
N PHE A 506 10.33 -3.52 7.28
CA PHE A 506 11.55 -3.97 7.96
C PHE A 506 12.04 -5.32 7.42
N PHE A 507 11.14 -6.27 7.17
CA PHE A 507 11.52 -7.53 6.53
C PHE A 507 12.07 -7.33 5.11
N ALA A 508 11.47 -6.44 4.33
CA ALA A 508 11.97 -6.09 3.01
C ALA A 508 13.35 -5.41 3.06
N MET A 509 13.60 -4.58 4.08
CA MET A 509 14.91 -3.95 4.32
C MET A 509 15.99 -4.93 4.80
N GLY A 510 15.64 -6.18 5.11
CA GLY A 510 16.60 -7.22 5.47
C GLY A 510 16.62 -7.61 6.95
N THR A 511 15.66 -7.11 7.76
CA THR A 511 15.59 -7.49 9.18
C THR A 511 15.51 -9.03 9.30
N PRO A 512 16.47 -9.69 9.98
CA PRO A 512 16.42 -11.12 10.20
C PRO A 512 15.29 -11.46 11.18
N LEU A 513 14.73 -12.65 11.04
CA LEU A 513 13.82 -13.20 12.05
C LEU A 513 14.58 -13.61 13.32
N ASP A 514 15.88 -13.79 13.19
CA ASP A 514 16.78 -14.15 14.28
C ASP A 514 17.19 -12.89 15.07
N LEU A 515 16.78 -12.83 16.32
CA LEU A 515 17.06 -11.74 17.24
C LEU A 515 18.56 -11.59 17.55
N THR A 516 19.34 -12.67 17.43
CA THR A 516 20.78 -12.66 17.69
C THR A 516 21.56 -11.79 16.71
N ARG A 517 20.99 -11.50 15.55
CA ARG A 517 21.59 -10.63 14.53
C ARG A 517 21.24 -9.15 14.71
N LEU A 518 20.23 -8.85 15.53
CA LEU A 518 19.75 -7.49 15.74
C LEU A 518 20.28 -6.84 17.00
N TYR A 519 20.58 -7.64 18.02
CA TYR A 519 20.96 -7.16 19.34
C TYR A 519 22.39 -7.56 19.68
N GLU A 520 23.06 -6.72 20.47
CA GLU A 520 24.38 -7.05 21.02
C GLU A 520 24.32 -8.35 21.84
N PRO A 521 25.36 -9.20 21.79
CA PRO A 521 25.39 -10.44 22.55
C PRO A 521 25.14 -10.23 24.06
N SER A 522 25.67 -9.15 24.63
CA SER A 522 25.45 -8.76 26.02
C SER A 522 24.00 -8.45 26.36
N ALA A 523 23.24 -7.88 25.39
CA ALA A 523 21.83 -7.64 25.55
C ALA A 523 21.01 -8.93 25.46
N LEU A 524 21.56 -9.96 24.80
CA LEU A 524 20.94 -11.27 24.64
C LEU A 524 21.36 -12.27 25.74
N GLU A 525 22.40 -11.97 26.52
CA GLU A 525 22.79 -12.80 27.68
C GLU A 525 21.64 -12.91 28.67
N SER A 526 20.84 -11.87 28.82
CA SER A 526 19.63 -11.88 29.65
C SER A 526 18.46 -12.63 29.01
N VAL A 527 18.54 -12.99 27.70
CA VAL A 527 17.50 -13.73 26.94
C VAL A 527 17.96 -15.18 26.82
N PRO A 528 17.34 -16.10 27.55
CA PRO A 528 17.74 -17.49 27.54
C PRO A 528 17.64 -18.13 26.16
N GLU A 529 18.47 -19.15 25.93
CA GLU A 529 18.56 -19.86 24.64
C GLU A 529 17.22 -20.45 24.17
N ALA A 530 16.34 -20.82 25.10
CA ALA A 530 14.99 -21.29 24.80
C ALA A 530 14.12 -20.26 24.03
N TYR A 531 14.35 -18.94 24.20
CA TYR A 531 13.65 -17.90 23.45
C TYR A 531 14.17 -17.71 22.03
N ARG A 532 15.29 -18.32 21.69
CA ARG A 532 15.88 -18.31 20.36
C ARG A 532 15.29 -19.38 19.45
N THR A 533 14.37 -20.20 19.96
CA THR A 533 13.70 -21.24 19.17
C THR A 533 12.67 -20.63 18.20
N ALA A 534 12.55 -21.22 17.01
CA ALA A 534 11.65 -20.77 15.98
C ALA A 534 10.17 -20.64 16.42
N PRO A 535 9.58 -21.56 17.21
CA PRO A 535 8.21 -21.42 17.71
C PRO A 535 8.03 -20.22 18.64
N VAL A 536 9.01 -19.93 19.50
CA VAL A 536 8.95 -18.78 20.41
C VAL A 536 9.07 -17.47 19.63
N ALA A 537 10.01 -17.39 18.69
CA ALA A 537 10.14 -16.22 17.80
C ALA A 537 8.85 -15.98 17.00
N ALA A 538 8.21 -17.03 16.49
CA ALA A 538 6.94 -16.95 15.81
C ALA A 538 5.82 -16.44 16.73
N MET A 539 5.72 -16.94 17.95
CA MET A 539 4.74 -16.51 18.96
C MET A 539 4.90 -15.01 19.29
N VAL A 540 6.12 -14.54 19.54
CA VAL A 540 6.41 -13.14 19.84
C VAL A 540 6.02 -12.25 18.65
N ASN A 541 6.36 -12.64 17.42
CA ASN A 541 5.99 -11.90 16.23
C ASN A 541 4.48 -11.88 15.99
N LEU A 542 3.78 -12.99 16.19
CA LEU A 542 2.32 -13.03 16.12
C LEU A 542 1.69 -12.13 17.19
N GLY A 543 2.22 -12.14 18.43
CA GLY A 543 1.78 -11.24 19.50
C GLY A 543 1.94 -9.76 19.14
N LYS A 544 3.07 -9.37 18.53
CA LYS A 544 3.27 -7.99 18.03
C LYS A 544 2.26 -7.61 16.96
N VAL A 545 1.97 -8.53 16.04
CA VAL A 545 0.99 -8.28 14.96
C VAL A 545 -0.42 -8.13 15.52
N THR A 546 -0.81 -8.98 16.45
CA THR A 546 -2.16 -8.97 17.06
C THR A 546 -2.36 -7.83 18.05
N GLY A 547 -1.29 -7.26 18.60
CA GLY A 547 -1.32 -6.03 19.39
C GLY A 547 -1.75 -4.79 18.59
N GLY A 548 -1.82 -4.86 17.26
CA GLY A 548 -2.36 -3.80 16.43
C GLY A 548 -3.89 -3.71 16.52
N PRO A 549 -4.48 -2.50 16.74
CA PRO A 549 -5.92 -2.34 17.01
C PRO A 549 -6.83 -2.77 15.85
N LEU A 550 -6.32 -2.84 14.63
CA LEU A 550 -7.08 -3.22 13.43
C LEU A 550 -6.99 -4.71 13.10
N THR A 551 -6.01 -5.43 13.65
CA THR A 551 -5.72 -6.82 13.24
C THR A 551 -6.82 -7.79 13.65
N LEU A 552 -7.22 -7.80 14.90
CA LEU A 552 -8.25 -8.72 15.39
C LEU A 552 -9.64 -8.44 14.82
N PRO A 553 -10.10 -7.16 14.72
CA PRO A 553 -11.34 -6.86 14.00
C PRO A 553 -11.30 -7.31 12.53
N ALA A 554 -10.15 -7.17 11.85
CA ALA A 554 -10.00 -7.63 10.47
C ALA A 554 -10.09 -9.16 10.37
N VAL A 555 -9.42 -9.89 11.27
CA VAL A 555 -9.51 -11.36 11.35
C VAL A 555 -10.96 -11.79 11.61
N ALA A 556 -11.65 -11.12 12.53
CA ALA A 556 -13.06 -11.41 12.81
C ALA A 556 -13.94 -11.17 11.56
N ALA A 557 -13.73 -10.07 10.84
CA ALA A 557 -14.49 -9.74 9.63
C ALA A 557 -14.33 -10.81 8.53
N LEU A 558 -13.15 -11.43 8.41
CA LEU A 558 -12.87 -12.45 7.38
C LEU A 558 -13.83 -13.65 7.43
N TRP A 559 -14.33 -14.02 8.59
CA TRP A 559 -15.20 -15.20 8.75
C TRP A 559 -16.60 -14.86 9.25
N ILE A 560 -16.81 -13.80 10.02
CA ILE A 560 -18.13 -13.37 10.48
C ILE A 560 -18.98 -12.88 9.31
N VAL A 561 -18.43 -12.03 8.43
CA VAL A 561 -19.17 -11.48 7.30
C VAL A 561 -19.70 -12.55 6.36
N PRO A 562 -18.92 -13.55 5.90
CA PRO A 562 -19.50 -14.66 5.16
C PRO A 562 -20.42 -15.55 6.03
N LEU A 563 -20.15 -15.77 7.30
CA LEU A 563 -20.99 -16.58 8.18
C LEU A 563 -22.39 -15.98 8.33
N LEU A 564 -22.53 -14.66 8.43
CA LEU A 564 -23.82 -13.97 8.47
C LEU A 564 -24.70 -14.27 7.24
N ALA A 565 -24.10 -14.53 6.08
CA ALA A 565 -24.84 -14.90 4.87
C ALA A 565 -25.57 -16.23 5.01
N TRP A 566 -25.08 -17.17 5.84
CA TRP A 566 -25.77 -18.43 6.13
C TRP A 566 -27.01 -18.28 7.03
N VAL A 567 -27.16 -17.14 7.72
CA VAL A 567 -28.38 -16.81 8.48
C VAL A 567 -29.55 -16.53 7.54
N ILE A 568 -29.27 -15.95 6.38
CA ILE A 568 -30.24 -15.58 5.38
C ILE A 568 -30.41 -16.77 4.43
N ARG A 569 -31.59 -17.40 4.45
CA ARG A 569 -31.87 -18.49 3.49
C ARG A 569 -32.31 -17.95 2.14
N PRO A 570 -31.91 -18.61 1.02
CA PRO A 570 -32.46 -18.30 -0.29
C PRO A 570 -33.99 -18.58 -0.28
N ALA A 571 -34.84 -17.69 -0.82
CA ALA A 571 -36.29 -17.91 -0.96
C ALA A 571 -36.58 -18.74 -2.18
N ALA A 572 -37.74 -19.28 -2.21
CA ALA A 572 -38.32 -19.87 -3.40
C ALA A 572 -38.62 -18.86 -4.52
N SER A 573 -38.78 -17.55 -4.14
CA SER A 573 -39.06 -16.47 -5.08
C SER A 573 -37.83 -15.64 -5.40
N THR A 574 -37.77 -15.15 -6.66
CA THR A 574 -36.73 -14.20 -7.10
C THR A 574 -36.70 -12.95 -6.24
N PRO A 575 -35.54 -12.53 -5.70
CA PRO A 575 -35.45 -11.33 -4.89
C PRO A 575 -35.93 -10.06 -5.60
N ALA A 576 -36.54 -9.12 -4.85
CA ALA A 576 -37.08 -7.89 -5.41
C ALA A 576 -36.03 -7.06 -6.16
N TRP A 577 -34.78 -7.01 -5.70
CA TRP A 577 -33.69 -6.29 -6.38
C TRP A 577 -33.31 -6.93 -7.74
N VAL A 578 -33.49 -8.24 -7.90
CA VAL A 578 -33.23 -8.97 -9.15
C VAL A 578 -34.31 -8.64 -10.17
N ARG A 579 -35.59 -8.63 -9.76
CA ARG A 579 -36.72 -8.27 -10.63
C ARG A 579 -36.61 -6.85 -11.17
N GLY A 580 -36.10 -5.91 -10.36
CA GLY A 580 -35.86 -4.55 -10.80
C GLY A 580 -34.64 -4.35 -11.70
N ALA A 581 -33.70 -5.32 -11.74
CA ALA A 581 -32.46 -5.23 -12.51
C ALA A 581 -32.49 -5.97 -13.85
N VAL A 582 -33.44 -6.89 -14.06
CA VAL A 582 -33.53 -7.74 -15.27
C VAL A 582 -34.82 -7.47 -16.01
N GLN A 583 -34.71 -7.07 -17.27
CA GLN A 583 -35.87 -6.92 -18.19
C GLN A 583 -36.03 -8.21 -19.03
N GLY A 584 -37.23 -8.77 -19.02
CA GLY A 584 -37.66 -9.85 -19.93
C GLY A 584 -37.15 -11.24 -19.54
N GLY A 585 -37.83 -11.90 -18.64
CA GLY A 585 -37.56 -13.29 -18.33
C GLY A 585 -38.54 -13.85 -17.31
N ASP A 586 -39.73 -14.19 -17.77
CA ASP A 586 -40.65 -15.06 -17.04
C ASP A 586 -40.34 -16.50 -17.44
N GLU A 587 -39.43 -17.14 -16.71
CA GLU A 587 -39.46 -18.59 -16.55
C GLU A 587 -38.37 -19.04 -15.61
N GLU A 588 -38.78 -19.60 -14.50
CA GLU A 588 -37.96 -20.30 -13.55
C GLU A 588 -37.36 -21.56 -14.22
N THR A 589 -36.07 -21.46 -14.58
CA THR A 589 -35.31 -22.67 -14.92
C THR A 589 -34.73 -23.26 -13.61
N PRO A 590 -35.05 -24.52 -13.29
CA PRO A 590 -34.55 -25.13 -12.07
C PRO A 590 -33.01 -25.18 -12.08
N GLY A 591 -32.38 -24.62 -11.05
CA GLY A 591 -30.96 -24.64 -10.91
C GLY A 591 -30.38 -26.02 -10.66
N ARG A 592 -29.23 -26.32 -11.28
CA ARG A 592 -28.48 -27.55 -11.01
C ARG A 592 -27.99 -27.54 -9.55
N ALA A 593 -28.00 -28.73 -8.92
CA ALA A 593 -27.52 -28.97 -7.55
C ALA A 593 -26.06 -28.50 -7.28
N GLU A 594 -25.27 -28.24 -8.34
CA GLU A 594 -23.89 -27.77 -8.25
C GLU A 594 -23.75 -26.31 -7.76
N ASP A 595 -24.86 -25.55 -7.76
CA ASP A 595 -24.88 -24.14 -7.36
C ASP A 595 -25.29 -23.91 -5.90
N ALA A 596 -25.48 -24.96 -5.13
CA ALA A 596 -25.90 -24.87 -3.73
C ALA A 596 -24.82 -24.24 -2.85
N VAL A 597 -25.24 -23.33 -1.97
CA VAL A 597 -24.38 -22.82 -0.90
C VAL A 597 -23.97 -24.00 -0.01
N PRO A 598 -22.65 -24.17 0.30
CA PRO A 598 -22.17 -25.30 1.13
C PRO A 598 -22.95 -25.43 2.43
N SER A 599 -23.18 -26.67 2.90
CA SER A 599 -23.87 -26.89 4.17
C SER A 599 -23.03 -26.42 5.34
N LEU A 600 -23.54 -25.50 6.15
CA LEU A 600 -22.84 -25.01 7.34
C LEU A 600 -22.52 -26.18 8.32
N ARG A 601 -23.40 -27.21 8.39
CA ARG A 601 -23.15 -28.40 9.23
C ARG A 601 -21.85 -29.10 8.87
N GLY A 602 -21.58 -29.31 7.57
CA GLY A 602 -20.35 -30.00 7.13
C GLY A 602 -19.09 -29.16 7.42
N VAL A 603 -19.19 -27.81 7.31
CA VAL A 603 -18.09 -26.91 7.62
C VAL A 603 -17.80 -26.89 9.13
N LEU A 604 -18.83 -26.76 9.95
CA LEU A 604 -18.67 -26.77 11.41
C LEU A 604 -18.20 -28.13 11.93
N LEU A 605 -18.70 -29.25 11.36
CA LEU A 605 -18.22 -30.58 11.71
C LEU A 605 -16.72 -30.73 11.41
N ALA A 606 -16.26 -30.26 10.27
CA ALA A 606 -14.83 -30.24 9.97
C ALA A 606 -14.05 -29.40 11.00
N GLY A 607 -14.62 -28.27 11.45
CA GLY A 607 -14.03 -27.45 12.51
C GLY A 607 -13.96 -28.18 13.85
N VAL A 608 -15.05 -28.80 14.29
CA VAL A 608 -15.10 -29.51 15.57
C VAL A 608 -14.15 -30.73 15.56
N LEU A 609 -14.15 -31.51 14.50
CA LEU A 609 -13.25 -32.66 14.37
C LEU A 609 -11.77 -32.22 14.30
N GLY A 610 -11.48 -31.12 13.56
CA GLY A 610 -10.15 -30.55 13.53
C GLY A 610 -9.73 -30.01 14.90
N GLY A 611 -10.63 -29.35 15.63
CA GLY A 611 -10.38 -28.88 16.99
C GLY A 611 -10.13 -30.03 17.98
N ALA A 612 -10.92 -31.12 17.89
CA ALA A 612 -10.72 -32.29 18.72
C ALA A 612 -9.38 -32.99 18.41
N SER A 613 -9.00 -33.12 17.13
CA SER A 613 -7.69 -33.65 16.75
C SER A 613 -6.53 -32.78 17.24
N GLY A 614 -6.70 -31.45 17.20
CA GLY A 614 -5.75 -30.50 17.72
C GLY A 614 -5.57 -30.59 19.23
N TRP A 615 -6.66 -30.85 19.95
CA TRP A 615 -6.62 -31.08 21.38
C TRP A 615 -5.85 -32.35 21.70
N SER A 616 -6.09 -33.44 20.94
CA SER A 616 -5.32 -34.70 21.07
C SER A 616 -3.83 -34.50 20.79
N ALA A 617 -3.49 -33.71 19.76
CA ALA A 617 -2.10 -33.34 19.47
C ALA A 617 -1.46 -32.52 20.61
N LEU A 618 -2.24 -31.63 21.21
CA LEU A 618 -1.77 -30.84 22.36
C LEU A 618 -1.47 -31.73 23.55
N VAL A 619 -2.34 -32.68 23.87
CA VAL A 619 -2.10 -33.66 24.92
C VAL A 619 -0.78 -34.42 24.66
N GLY A 620 -0.50 -34.80 23.43
CA GLY A 620 0.78 -35.39 23.02
C GLY A 620 1.96 -34.44 23.24
N VAL A 621 1.84 -33.19 22.89
CA VAL A 621 2.86 -32.16 23.15
C VAL A 621 3.12 -32.02 24.65
N MET A 622 2.06 -31.93 25.46
CA MET A 622 2.18 -31.83 26.92
C MET A 622 2.90 -33.06 27.51
N ALA A 623 2.55 -34.26 27.08
CA ALA A 623 3.21 -35.48 27.53
C ALA A 623 4.73 -35.46 27.21
N VAL A 624 5.11 -35.03 26.01
CA VAL A 624 6.52 -34.92 25.62
C VAL A 624 7.24 -33.82 26.45
N LEU A 625 6.59 -32.68 26.66
CA LEU A 625 7.19 -31.61 27.48
C LEU A 625 7.32 -32.02 28.95
N HIS A 626 6.38 -32.83 29.47
CA HIS A 626 6.47 -33.36 30.82
C HIS A 626 7.75 -34.23 31.02
N THR A 627 8.13 -35.06 30.03
CA THR A 627 9.36 -35.86 30.09
C THR A 627 10.64 -34.97 30.14
N ARG A 628 10.56 -33.73 29.70
CA ARG A 628 11.64 -32.75 29.65
C ARG A 628 11.52 -31.68 30.74
N GLN A 629 10.61 -31.83 31.66
CA GLN A 629 10.33 -30.84 32.70
C GLN A 629 11.55 -30.67 33.64
N PRO A 630 12.06 -29.47 33.86
CA PRO A 630 13.12 -29.18 34.78
C PRO A 630 12.72 -29.49 36.23
N ALA A 631 13.70 -29.66 37.13
CA ALA A 631 13.45 -29.82 38.54
C ALA A 631 12.62 -28.63 39.11
N PRO A 632 11.79 -28.83 40.16
CA PRO A 632 10.85 -27.83 40.65
C PRO A 632 11.42 -26.44 40.94
N GLY A 633 12.66 -26.36 41.41
CA GLY A 633 13.34 -25.07 41.65
C GLY A 633 13.92 -24.41 40.41
N GLN A 634 13.93 -25.09 39.26
CA GLN A 634 14.45 -24.60 37.98
C GLN A 634 13.37 -24.33 36.96
N LEU A 635 12.08 -24.44 37.32
CA LEU A 635 10.94 -24.08 36.49
C LEU A 635 10.95 -22.55 36.27
N THR A 636 11.60 -22.13 35.19
CA THR A 636 11.71 -20.73 34.83
C THR A 636 10.52 -20.32 33.93
N ARG A 637 10.24 -19.00 33.87
CA ARG A 637 9.29 -18.42 32.91
C ARG A 637 9.55 -18.90 31.48
N HIS A 638 10.77 -19.31 31.17
CA HIS A 638 11.22 -19.74 29.85
C HIS A 638 10.63 -21.07 29.41
N PHE A 639 10.49 -22.01 30.33
CA PHE A 639 9.84 -23.29 30.07
C PHE A 639 8.35 -23.08 29.70
N ALA A 640 7.67 -22.22 30.46
CA ALA A 640 6.29 -21.85 30.20
C ALA A 640 6.10 -21.22 28.81
N VAL A 641 6.98 -20.33 28.40
CA VAL A 641 6.91 -19.70 27.05
C VAL A 641 7.11 -20.73 25.95
N GLY A 642 8.06 -21.64 26.11
CA GLY A 642 8.25 -22.76 25.16
C GLY A 642 7.01 -23.64 25.06
N TYR A 643 6.40 -23.96 26.20
CA TYR A 643 5.14 -24.73 26.27
C TYR A 643 4.01 -24.04 25.47
N TYR A 644 3.81 -22.72 25.68
CA TYR A 644 2.76 -21.98 24.96
C TYR A 644 3.06 -21.83 23.47
N ALA A 645 4.32 -21.72 23.08
CA ALA A 645 4.71 -21.70 21.67
C ALA A 645 4.36 -23.02 20.97
N TRP A 646 4.61 -24.16 21.61
CA TRP A 646 4.22 -25.46 21.06
C TRP A 646 2.70 -25.68 21.07
N ALA A 647 1.99 -25.14 22.07
CA ALA A 647 0.52 -25.14 22.07
C ALA A 647 -0.03 -24.37 20.84
N LEU A 648 0.53 -23.23 20.47
CA LEU A 648 0.16 -22.49 19.26
C LEU A 648 0.44 -23.30 17.99
N VAL A 649 1.53 -24.06 17.94
CA VAL A 649 1.83 -24.95 16.79
C VAL A 649 0.74 -26.02 16.65
N ALA A 650 0.33 -26.64 17.74
CA ALA A 650 -0.75 -27.63 17.73
C ALA A 650 -2.10 -27.04 17.29
N LEU A 651 -2.44 -25.83 17.78
CA LEU A 651 -3.62 -25.08 17.35
C LEU A 651 -3.58 -24.72 15.86
N GLY A 652 -2.43 -24.32 15.35
CA GLY A 652 -2.22 -24.04 13.92
C GLY A 652 -2.41 -25.29 13.06
N ALA A 653 -1.89 -26.43 13.50
CA ALA A 653 -2.07 -27.72 12.81
C ALA A 653 -3.54 -28.15 12.78
N ALA A 654 -4.26 -27.98 13.88
CA ALA A 654 -5.70 -28.23 13.97
C ALA A 654 -6.50 -27.36 13.00
N ALA A 655 -6.22 -26.07 12.97
CA ALA A 655 -6.85 -25.12 12.05
C ALA A 655 -6.54 -25.46 10.58
N ALA A 656 -5.29 -25.83 10.27
CA ALA A 656 -4.86 -26.21 8.93
C ALA A 656 -5.59 -27.48 8.44
N THR A 657 -5.71 -28.51 9.27
CA THR A 657 -6.42 -29.76 8.92
C THR A 657 -7.90 -29.50 8.67
N ALA A 658 -8.56 -28.76 9.56
CA ALA A 658 -9.97 -28.36 9.38
C ALA A 658 -10.18 -27.55 8.09
N ALA A 659 -9.31 -26.61 7.81
CA ALA A 659 -9.34 -25.79 6.61
C ALA A 659 -9.14 -26.61 5.32
N LEU A 660 -8.17 -27.54 5.31
CA LEU A 660 -7.92 -28.44 4.19
C LEU A 660 -9.15 -29.29 3.87
N VAL A 661 -9.74 -29.92 4.89
CA VAL A 661 -10.94 -30.76 4.72
C VAL A 661 -12.12 -29.94 4.23
N ALA A 662 -12.37 -28.77 4.81
CA ALA A 662 -13.48 -27.90 4.41
C ALA A 662 -13.31 -27.34 2.99
N SER A 663 -12.09 -26.89 2.63
CA SER A 663 -11.81 -26.33 1.30
C SER A 663 -11.79 -27.40 0.20
N ALA A 664 -11.35 -28.65 0.51
CA ALA A 664 -11.36 -29.76 -0.43
C ALA A 664 -12.79 -30.19 -0.82
N ARG A 665 -13.71 -30.17 0.15
CA ARG A 665 -15.13 -30.48 -0.07
C ARG A 665 -15.88 -29.34 -0.78
N ALA A 666 -15.40 -28.10 -0.68
CA ALA A 666 -16.04 -26.94 -1.29
C ALA A 666 -15.55 -26.72 -2.73
N ARG A 667 -16.45 -26.70 -3.71
CA ARG A 667 -16.08 -26.42 -5.11
C ARG A 667 -15.90 -24.91 -5.40
N ARG A 668 -16.72 -24.03 -4.82
CA ARG A 668 -16.77 -22.59 -5.15
C ARG A 668 -16.35 -21.64 -4.03
N PHE A 669 -16.65 -21.92 -2.78
CA PHE A 669 -16.41 -21.05 -1.63
C PHE A 669 -15.26 -21.54 -0.75
N ARG A 670 -14.19 -22.05 -1.37
CA ARG A 670 -13.07 -22.71 -0.69
C ARG A 670 -12.44 -21.88 0.43
N LEU A 671 -12.17 -20.62 0.16
CA LEU A 671 -11.54 -19.75 1.14
C LEU A 671 -12.48 -19.42 2.31
N LEU A 672 -13.77 -19.15 2.02
CA LEU A 672 -14.74 -18.83 3.06
C LEU A 672 -15.00 -20.05 3.98
N THR A 673 -15.16 -21.24 3.40
CA THR A 673 -15.36 -22.46 4.18
C THR A 673 -14.12 -22.86 4.98
N ALA A 674 -12.92 -22.65 4.43
CA ALA A 674 -11.65 -22.85 5.13
C ALA A 674 -11.53 -21.93 6.35
N LEU A 675 -11.82 -20.62 6.18
CA LEU A 675 -11.77 -19.63 7.26
C LEU A 675 -12.74 -19.98 8.40
N ILE A 676 -13.98 -20.32 8.07
CA ILE A 676 -14.99 -20.70 9.08
C ILE A 676 -14.58 -21.97 9.82
N ALA A 677 -14.13 -23.00 9.09
CA ALA A 677 -13.73 -24.27 9.70
C ALA A 677 -12.46 -24.11 10.56
N ALA A 678 -11.47 -23.37 10.10
CA ALA A 678 -10.25 -23.09 10.85
C ALA A 678 -10.55 -22.34 12.16
N GLN A 679 -11.38 -21.29 12.10
CA GLN A 679 -11.73 -20.53 13.30
C GLN A 679 -12.55 -21.36 14.28
N ALA A 680 -13.46 -22.22 13.80
CA ALA A 680 -14.19 -23.15 14.63
C ALA A 680 -13.22 -24.18 15.29
N ALA A 681 -12.25 -24.70 14.54
CA ALA A 681 -11.24 -25.61 15.08
C ALA A 681 -10.36 -24.93 16.13
N THR A 682 -9.91 -23.70 15.83
CA THR A 682 -9.13 -22.87 16.78
C THR A 682 -9.91 -22.64 18.06
N ALA A 683 -11.18 -22.27 17.98
CA ALA A 683 -12.03 -22.02 19.16
C ALA A 683 -12.21 -23.28 20.02
N VAL A 684 -12.51 -24.43 19.40
CA VAL A 684 -12.68 -25.71 20.11
C VAL A 684 -11.37 -26.17 20.75
N ALA A 685 -10.28 -26.14 20.00
CA ALA A 685 -8.98 -26.56 20.51
C ALA A 685 -8.47 -25.62 21.60
N PHE A 686 -8.69 -24.30 21.44
CA PHE A 686 -8.33 -23.30 22.43
C PHE A 686 -9.10 -23.45 23.74
N ALA A 687 -10.44 -23.68 23.67
CA ALA A 687 -11.25 -23.95 24.84
C ALA A 687 -10.78 -25.23 25.58
N GLY A 688 -10.50 -26.31 24.84
CA GLY A 688 -9.94 -27.54 25.42
C GLY A 688 -8.56 -27.28 26.06
N THR A 689 -7.71 -26.49 25.44
CA THR A 689 -6.40 -26.11 25.97
C THR A 689 -6.55 -25.31 27.27
N PHE A 690 -7.49 -24.37 27.32
CA PHE A 690 -7.79 -23.59 28.52
C PHE A 690 -8.24 -24.47 29.67
N VAL A 691 -9.18 -25.40 29.43
CA VAL A 691 -9.63 -26.36 30.44
C VAL A 691 -8.45 -27.18 30.94
N LEU A 692 -7.62 -27.72 30.05
CA LEU A 692 -6.49 -28.57 30.42
C LEU A 692 -5.45 -27.78 31.23
N ALA A 693 -5.12 -26.53 30.83
CA ALA A 693 -4.18 -25.69 31.57
C ALA A 693 -4.72 -25.25 32.95
N SER A 694 -6.05 -25.07 33.07
CA SER A 694 -6.70 -24.75 34.35
C SER A 694 -6.74 -25.94 35.33
N THR A 695 -6.54 -27.14 34.82
CA THR A 695 -6.42 -28.39 35.60
C THR A 695 -5.00 -28.97 35.59
N ASP A 696 -3.99 -28.19 35.18
CA ASP A 696 -2.59 -28.63 35.16
C ASP A 696 -2.17 -29.08 36.59
N GLY A 697 -1.56 -30.24 36.66
CA GLY A 697 -1.25 -30.91 37.91
C GLY A 697 -2.23 -32.02 38.32
N CYS A 698 -3.49 -31.99 37.83
CA CYS A 698 -4.46 -33.05 38.15
C CYS A 698 -4.22 -34.34 37.34
N VAL A 699 -3.65 -34.22 36.14
CA VAL A 699 -3.33 -35.38 35.31
C VAL A 699 -1.81 -35.49 35.26
N GLN A 700 -1.28 -36.32 36.14
CA GLN A 700 0.16 -36.42 36.41
C GLN A 700 1.05 -36.54 35.15
N PRO A 701 0.74 -37.37 34.14
CA PRO A 701 1.53 -37.46 32.91
C PRO A 701 1.51 -36.18 32.03
N LEU A 702 0.60 -35.26 32.31
CA LEU A 702 0.43 -34.02 31.51
C LEU A 702 0.79 -32.77 32.29
N ASN A 703 1.10 -32.89 33.61
CA ASN A 703 1.41 -31.73 34.42
C ASN A 703 2.81 -31.12 34.09
N THR A 704 2.83 -30.10 33.28
CA THR A 704 4.06 -29.51 32.78
C THR A 704 4.46 -28.24 33.51
N LEU A 705 3.53 -27.54 34.15
CA LEU A 705 3.74 -26.25 34.78
C LEU A 705 3.48 -26.26 36.27
N VAL A 706 2.44 -26.94 36.76
CA VAL A 706 1.98 -26.97 38.16
C VAL A 706 1.87 -28.42 38.63
N ARG A 707 2.20 -28.68 39.90
CA ARG A 707 2.12 -30.02 40.46
C ARG A 707 0.96 -30.24 41.42
N THR A 708 0.27 -29.19 41.80
CA THR A 708 -0.90 -29.24 42.69
C THR A 708 -2.16 -29.37 41.86
N CYS A 709 -3.01 -30.34 42.19
CA CYS A 709 -4.28 -30.55 41.50
C CYS A 709 -5.36 -29.64 42.05
N ASP A 710 -5.54 -28.52 41.40
CA ASP A 710 -6.60 -27.55 41.70
C ASP A 710 -7.12 -26.94 40.42
N TRP A 711 -8.44 -26.64 40.40
CA TRP A 711 -9.02 -25.86 39.31
C TRP A 711 -8.70 -24.38 39.49
N ARG A 712 -7.77 -23.83 38.69
CA ARG A 712 -7.25 -22.46 38.76
C ARG A 712 -7.38 -21.71 37.43
N PRO A 713 -8.59 -21.40 36.97
CA PRO A 713 -8.80 -20.67 35.73
C PRO A 713 -8.27 -19.24 35.78
N ASP A 714 -8.23 -18.63 36.97
CA ASP A 714 -7.69 -17.31 37.24
C ASP A 714 -6.17 -17.21 36.93
N MET A 715 -5.43 -18.27 37.19
CA MET A 715 -4.01 -18.36 36.87
C MET A 715 -3.74 -18.57 35.38
N SER A 716 -4.62 -19.31 34.71
CA SER A 716 -4.47 -19.62 33.27
C SER A 716 -4.98 -18.48 32.39
N TRP A 717 -6.00 -17.73 32.85
CA TRP A 717 -6.66 -16.71 32.04
C TRP A 717 -5.74 -15.63 31.47
N PRO A 718 -4.80 -15.01 32.22
CA PRO A 718 -3.93 -13.96 31.67
C PRO A 718 -3.08 -14.45 30.51
N VAL A 719 -2.62 -15.70 30.56
CA VAL A 719 -1.80 -16.29 29.52
C VAL A 719 -2.65 -16.60 28.29
N PHE A 720 -3.80 -17.22 28.50
CA PHE A 720 -4.74 -17.56 27.41
C PHE A 720 -5.26 -16.31 26.74
N HIS A 721 -5.53 -15.25 27.50
CA HIS A 721 -5.91 -13.98 26.95
C HIS A 721 -4.82 -13.42 26.01
N TYR A 722 -3.54 -13.51 26.40
CA TYR A 722 -2.41 -13.11 25.57
C TYR A 722 -2.30 -13.97 24.28
N LEU A 723 -2.59 -15.27 24.35
CA LEU A 723 -2.48 -16.20 23.22
C LEU A 723 -3.69 -16.17 22.28
N MET A 724 -4.82 -15.62 22.72
CA MET A 724 -6.06 -15.59 21.94
C MET A 724 -5.90 -14.91 20.60
N GLY A 725 -5.30 -13.72 20.58
CA GLY A 725 -5.02 -12.98 19.36
C GLY A 725 -4.13 -13.78 18.38
N PRO A 726 -2.94 -14.22 18.80
CA PRO A 726 -2.07 -15.08 18.00
C PRO A 726 -2.76 -16.34 17.45
N ALA A 727 -3.57 -17.02 18.26
CA ALA A 727 -4.30 -18.23 17.83
C ALA A 727 -5.32 -17.93 16.71
N LEU A 728 -6.11 -16.86 16.85
CA LEU A 728 -7.08 -16.42 15.83
C LEU A 728 -6.39 -16.01 14.53
N LEU A 729 -5.30 -15.28 14.61
CA LEU A 729 -4.53 -14.88 13.43
C LEU A 729 -3.90 -16.08 12.73
N LEU A 730 -3.30 -16.99 13.51
CA LEU A 730 -2.71 -18.24 13.00
C LEU A 730 -3.76 -19.10 12.30
N GLY A 731 -4.97 -19.23 12.89
CA GLY A 731 -6.10 -19.90 12.29
C GLY A 731 -6.52 -19.30 10.95
N ALA A 732 -6.53 -17.98 10.83
CA ALA A 732 -6.83 -17.31 9.57
C ALA A 732 -5.72 -17.52 8.52
N LEU A 733 -4.46 -17.43 8.90
CA LEU A 733 -3.32 -17.64 8.00
C LEU A 733 -3.25 -19.09 7.48
N THR A 734 -3.42 -20.06 8.35
CA THR A 734 -3.45 -21.48 7.96
C THR A 734 -4.63 -21.80 7.04
N ALA A 735 -5.80 -21.18 7.27
CA ALA A 735 -6.95 -21.31 6.38
C ALA A 735 -6.67 -20.76 4.98
N VAL A 736 -6.00 -19.62 4.87
CA VAL A 736 -5.60 -19.02 3.57
C VAL A 736 -4.64 -19.96 2.84
N VAL A 737 -3.60 -20.45 3.52
CA VAL A 737 -2.60 -21.35 2.91
C VAL A 737 -3.26 -22.66 2.46
N ALA A 738 -4.10 -23.27 3.30
CA ALA A 738 -4.83 -24.50 2.97
C ALA A 738 -5.77 -24.31 1.76
N ALA A 739 -6.52 -23.22 1.73
CA ALA A 739 -7.41 -22.90 0.61
C ALA A 739 -6.65 -22.64 -0.70
N MET A 740 -5.51 -21.96 -0.63
CA MET A 740 -4.62 -21.74 -1.80
C MET A 740 -4.06 -23.07 -2.32
N ALA A 741 -3.56 -23.93 -1.44
CA ALA A 741 -3.03 -25.24 -1.81
C ALA A 741 -4.10 -26.10 -2.51
N VAL A 742 -5.29 -26.19 -1.93
CA VAL A 742 -6.43 -26.94 -2.52
C VAL A 742 -6.86 -26.31 -3.86
N ALA A 743 -6.88 -24.97 -3.96
CA ALA A 743 -7.23 -24.29 -5.20
C ALA A 743 -6.19 -24.54 -6.31
N ALA A 744 -4.90 -24.54 -5.97
CA ALA A 744 -3.81 -24.85 -6.89
C ALA A 744 -3.89 -26.30 -7.42
N VAL A 745 -4.06 -27.27 -6.53
CA VAL A 745 -4.26 -28.70 -6.91
C VAL A 745 -5.47 -28.87 -7.81
N ALA A 746 -6.59 -28.20 -7.48
CA ALA A 746 -7.79 -28.27 -8.30
C ALA A 746 -7.59 -27.61 -9.68
N ALA A 747 -6.84 -26.51 -9.77
CA ALA A 747 -6.51 -25.86 -11.04
C ALA A 747 -5.67 -26.78 -11.94
N VAL A 748 -4.65 -27.45 -11.37
CA VAL A 748 -3.82 -28.41 -12.12
C VAL A 748 -4.66 -29.61 -12.61
N ARG A 749 -5.56 -30.11 -11.79
CA ARG A 749 -6.46 -31.23 -12.19
C ARG A 749 -7.45 -30.82 -13.28
N SER A 750 -7.98 -29.58 -13.21
CA SER A 750 -8.94 -29.08 -14.21
C SER A 750 -8.31 -28.74 -15.56
N SER A 751 -7.01 -28.47 -15.62
CA SER A 751 -6.30 -28.23 -16.88
C SER A 751 -6.13 -29.48 -17.74
N ARG A 752 -6.36 -30.67 -17.17
CA ARG A 752 -6.23 -31.98 -17.84
C ARG A 752 -7.55 -32.56 -18.40
N GLY A 753 -8.68 -31.87 -18.23
CA GLY A 753 -9.98 -32.33 -18.72
C GLY A 753 -10.65 -31.35 -19.68
N PRO A 754 -11.50 -31.81 -20.63
CA PRO A 754 -12.25 -30.94 -21.51
C PRO A 754 -13.17 -30.03 -20.69
N SER A 755 -13.06 -28.70 -20.91
CA SER A 755 -13.93 -27.74 -20.28
C SER A 755 -15.36 -27.85 -20.79
N ALA A 756 -16.20 -28.58 -20.09
CA ALA A 756 -17.64 -28.54 -20.33
C ALA A 756 -18.14 -27.12 -19.96
N TRP A 757 -18.55 -26.36 -20.96
CA TRP A 757 -19.23 -25.09 -20.79
C TRP A 757 -20.58 -25.34 -20.11
N SER A 758 -20.69 -25.16 -18.81
CA SER A 758 -21.97 -25.23 -18.12
C SER A 758 -22.64 -23.87 -18.21
N THR A 759 -23.66 -23.74 -19.02
CA THR A 759 -24.67 -22.68 -18.93
C THR A 759 -25.32 -22.79 -17.55
N ALA A 760 -25.00 -21.93 -16.68
CA ALA A 760 -25.52 -21.97 -15.31
C ALA A 760 -26.81 -21.17 -15.24
N PRO A 761 -27.83 -21.76 -14.71
CA PRO A 761 -28.93 -20.95 -14.25
C PRO A 761 -29.12 -20.95 -12.78
N ALA A 762 -29.90 -20.04 -12.42
CA ALA A 762 -30.95 -20.14 -11.45
C ALA A 762 -30.60 -20.31 -9.97
N TRP A 763 -31.40 -19.60 -9.24
CA TRP A 763 -31.54 -19.57 -7.78
C TRP A 763 -32.03 -20.96 -7.31
N PRO A 764 -31.43 -21.52 -6.25
CA PRO A 764 -31.88 -22.83 -5.74
C PRO A 764 -33.29 -22.73 -5.18
N PRO A 765 -34.12 -23.76 -5.35
CA PRO A 765 -35.50 -23.82 -4.82
C PRO A 765 -35.46 -23.72 -3.30
N GLY A 766 -36.24 -22.80 -2.76
CA GLY A 766 -36.33 -22.56 -1.33
C GLY A 766 -37.04 -23.69 -0.58
N GLY A 767 -36.28 -24.49 0.12
CA GLY A 767 -36.86 -25.39 1.13
C GLY A 767 -37.23 -24.62 2.40
N GLN A 768 -38.48 -24.50 2.72
CA GLN A 768 -38.95 -24.09 4.05
C GLN A 768 -38.68 -25.23 5.04
N GLY A 769 -37.55 -25.17 5.75
CA GLY A 769 -37.23 -26.19 6.75
C GLY A 769 -37.45 -25.66 8.16
N ARG A 770 -38.04 -26.50 9.01
CA ARG A 770 -38.26 -26.32 10.47
C ARG A 770 -36.96 -26.11 11.24
N GLY A 771 -36.05 -25.35 11.00
CA GLY A 771 -34.77 -25.11 11.71
C GLY A 771 -34.22 -23.73 11.50
N THR A 772 -35.01 -22.84 10.86
CA THR A 772 -34.52 -21.49 10.54
C THR A 772 -34.25 -20.61 11.75
N ALA A 773 -35.11 -20.67 12.76
CA ALA A 773 -34.98 -19.91 14.00
C ALA A 773 -33.75 -20.37 14.80
N ALA A 774 -33.63 -21.68 15.05
CA ALA A 774 -32.49 -22.23 15.76
C ALA A 774 -31.16 -21.94 15.05
N ARG A 775 -31.10 -22.01 13.72
CA ARG A 775 -29.89 -21.68 12.95
C ARG A 775 -29.53 -20.20 13.08
N ARG A 776 -30.52 -19.29 13.03
CA ARG A 776 -30.29 -17.86 13.21
C ARG A 776 -29.75 -17.55 14.60
N VAL A 777 -30.32 -18.19 15.63
CA VAL A 777 -29.83 -18.06 17.01
C VAL A 777 -28.40 -18.56 17.13
N TRP A 778 -28.09 -19.76 16.61
CA TRP A 778 -26.73 -20.32 16.68
C TRP A 778 -25.70 -19.48 15.93
N VAL A 779 -25.97 -19.02 14.71
CA VAL A 779 -25.03 -18.17 13.98
C VAL A 779 -24.92 -16.81 14.65
N GLY A 780 -26.03 -16.25 15.15
CA GLY A 780 -25.98 -15.01 15.94
C GLY A 780 -25.14 -15.16 17.21
N ALA A 781 -25.31 -16.27 17.95
CA ALA A 781 -24.52 -16.57 19.14
C ALA A 781 -23.02 -16.74 18.81
N LEU A 782 -22.68 -17.46 17.73
CA LEU A 782 -21.30 -17.58 17.27
C LEU A 782 -20.69 -16.24 16.87
N CYS A 783 -21.44 -15.38 16.16
CA CYS A 783 -20.95 -14.05 15.81
C CYS A 783 -20.79 -13.16 17.04
N ALA A 784 -21.73 -13.22 18.00
CA ALA A 784 -21.64 -12.48 19.26
C ALA A 784 -20.46 -12.98 20.11
N ALA A 785 -20.26 -14.29 20.22
CA ALA A 785 -19.10 -14.88 20.88
C ALA A 785 -17.78 -14.43 20.25
N ALA A 786 -17.70 -14.45 18.92
CA ALA A 786 -16.52 -13.99 18.18
C ALA A 786 -16.23 -12.50 18.40
N LEU A 787 -17.26 -11.65 18.38
CA LEU A 787 -17.12 -10.24 18.69
C LEU A 787 -16.73 -10.03 20.15
N GLY A 788 -17.28 -10.79 21.09
CA GLY A 788 -16.90 -10.78 22.49
C GLY A 788 -15.44 -11.14 22.70
N VAL A 789 -14.98 -12.26 22.11
CA VAL A 789 -13.58 -12.69 22.13
C VAL A 789 -12.66 -11.64 21.53
N THR A 790 -13.07 -11.02 20.41
CA THR A 790 -12.29 -9.96 19.78
C THR A 790 -12.22 -8.72 20.66
N ALA A 791 -13.32 -8.32 21.29
CA ALA A 791 -13.40 -7.17 22.18
C ALA A 791 -12.57 -7.40 23.46
N THR A 792 -12.62 -8.60 24.07
CA THR A 792 -11.80 -8.93 25.24
C THR A 792 -10.32 -8.96 24.89
N ALA A 793 -9.94 -9.56 23.76
CA ALA A 793 -8.56 -9.56 23.29
C ALA A 793 -8.03 -8.14 22.98
N MET A 794 -8.91 -7.18 22.66
CA MET A 794 -8.54 -5.78 22.43
C MET A 794 -8.49 -4.94 23.70
N ALA A 795 -9.33 -5.24 24.71
CA ALA A 795 -9.48 -4.40 25.90
C ALA A 795 -8.19 -4.32 26.73
N ASP A 796 -7.46 -5.43 26.82
CA ASP A 796 -6.26 -5.56 27.67
C ASP A 796 -4.94 -5.52 26.88
N THR A 797 -4.99 -5.26 25.55
CA THR A 797 -3.73 -4.99 24.84
C THR A 797 -3.11 -3.74 25.48
N PRO A 798 -1.93 -3.87 26.14
CA PRO A 798 -1.25 -2.70 26.67
C PRO A 798 -1.10 -1.73 25.50
N ARG A 799 -1.70 -0.55 25.62
CA ARG A 799 -1.43 0.53 24.65
C ARG A 799 0.06 0.71 24.70
N GLN A 800 0.76 0.11 23.74
CA GLN A 800 2.17 0.35 23.54
C GLN A 800 2.32 1.82 23.20
N THR A 801 2.37 2.66 24.21
CA THR A 801 3.04 3.94 24.17
C THR A 801 4.52 3.60 24.00
N SER A 802 4.86 3.17 22.81
CA SER A 802 6.24 2.88 22.43
C SER A 802 6.97 4.20 22.33
N ARG A 803 7.44 4.68 23.45
CA ARG A 803 8.70 5.41 23.46
C ARG A 803 9.77 4.35 23.26
N PRO A 804 10.52 4.40 22.17
CA PRO A 804 11.66 3.50 22.00
C PRO A 804 12.77 3.90 22.97
N GLY A 805 12.70 3.39 24.19
CA GLY A 805 13.83 3.39 25.09
C GLY A 805 14.91 2.36 24.72
N THR A 806 14.81 1.72 23.55
CA THR A 806 15.65 0.59 23.13
C THR A 806 16.73 0.96 22.11
N ALA A 807 16.95 2.25 21.84
CA ALA A 807 17.99 2.67 20.90
C ALA A 807 19.43 2.32 21.33
N SER A 808 19.65 2.02 22.62
CA SER A 808 20.97 1.65 23.15
C SER A 808 21.34 0.18 22.98
N LEU A 809 20.43 -0.67 22.51
CA LEU A 809 20.62 -2.12 22.39
C LEU A 809 20.86 -2.59 20.94
N ALA A 810 20.80 -1.68 19.96
CA ALA A 810 21.04 -2.04 18.57
C ALA A 810 22.51 -2.32 18.32
N ARG A 811 22.80 -3.51 17.75
CA ARG A 811 24.16 -3.89 17.38
C ARG A 811 24.69 -2.96 16.30
N THR A 812 25.90 -2.45 16.48
CA THR A 812 26.60 -1.72 15.42
C THR A 812 26.93 -2.73 14.31
N PRO A 813 26.60 -2.46 13.04
CA PRO A 813 26.87 -3.39 11.96
C PRO A 813 28.37 -3.67 11.83
N ASP A 814 28.78 -4.94 11.88
CA ASP A 814 30.17 -5.38 11.65
C ASP A 814 30.52 -5.51 10.14
N VAL A 815 29.71 -4.93 9.25
CA VAL A 815 29.95 -5.03 7.83
C VAL A 815 31.18 -4.18 7.44
N PRO A 816 32.21 -4.75 6.86
CA PRO A 816 33.36 -3.97 6.40
C PRO A 816 32.95 -3.00 5.30
N VAL A 817 33.05 -1.73 5.61
CA VAL A 817 32.73 -0.65 4.69
C VAL A 817 33.86 -0.50 3.68
N SER A 818 33.56 -0.36 2.39
CA SER A 818 34.58 -0.13 1.35
C SER A 818 35.35 1.15 1.63
N ASP A 819 36.64 1.20 1.24
CA ASP A 819 37.45 2.41 1.43
C ASP A 819 36.82 3.64 0.78
N ARG A 820 36.16 3.47 -0.34
CA ARG A 820 35.46 4.52 -1.05
C ARG A 820 34.24 5.04 -0.26
N THR A 821 33.43 4.15 0.32
CA THR A 821 32.32 4.55 1.17
C THR A 821 32.82 5.29 2.41
N ARG A 822 33.88 4.77 3.04
CA ARG A 822 34.51 5.40 4.20
C ARG A 822 35.01 6.80 3.88
N GLN A 823 35.61 7.03 2.71
CA GLN A 823 36.01 8.36 2.25
C GLN A 823 34.81 9.31 2.19
N VAL A 824 33.72 8.89 1.55
CA VAL A 824 32.49 9.71 1.46
C VAL A 824 31.91 9.97 2.84
N GLN A 825 31.87 8.97 3.72
CA GLN A 825 31.37 9.10 5.07
C GLN A 825 32.16 10.13 5.90
N VAL A 826 33.51 10.10 5.82
CA VAL A 826 34.40 11.04 6.53
C VAL A 826 34.18 12.47 6.02
N ILE A 827 34.08 12.66 4.69
CA ILE A 827 33.84 13.98 4.10
C ILE A 827 32.48 14.53 4.56
N ILE A 828 31.44 13.70 4.50
CA ILE A 828 30.08 14.08 4.91
C ILE A 828 30.02 14.34 6.42
N TRP A 829 30.68 13.50 7.25
CA TRP A 829 30.80 13.73 8.70
C TRP A 829 31.33 15.11 9.00
N TYR A 830 32.43 15.52 8.29
CA TYR A 830 33.03 16.84 8.46
C TYR A 830 32.07 17.96 8.01
N ALA A 831 31.49 17.83 6.84
CA ALA A 831 30.61 18.85 6.25
C ALA A 831 29.28 19.02 7.03
N TYR A 832 28.78 17.99 7.70
CA TYR A 832 27.47 17.99 8.39
C TYR A 832 27.53 18.44 9.85
N GLY A 833 28.66 18.94 10.33
CA GLY A 833 28.79 19.50 11.66
C GLY A 833 30.19 19.38 12.26
N GLY A 834 31.00 18.43 11.77
CA GLY A 834 32.39 18.27 12.25
C GLY A 834 33.23 19.52 12.05
N GLU A 835 33.08 20.21 10.91
CA GLU A 835 33.76 21.48 10.63
C GLU A 835 33.41 22.57 11.63
N ASP A 836 32.12 22.71 11.96
CA ASP A 836 31.63 23.68 12.94
C ASP A 836 32.20 23.41 14.34
N LEU A 837 32.24 22.15 14.77
CA LEU A 837 32.80 21.76 16.06
C LEU A 837 34.29 22.07 16.15
N VAL A 838 35.07 21.72 15.13
CA VAL A 838 36.50 22.01 15.06
C VAL A 838 36.74 23.53 14.97
N GLY A 839 35.96 24.23 14.16
CA GLY A 839 36.04 25.67 14.00
C GLY A 839 35.76 26.45 15.29
N ARG A 840 34.71 26.08 16.03
CA ARG A 840 34.37 26.64 17.35
C ARG A 840 35.48 26.39 18.36
N PHE A 841 36.00 25.15 18.38
CA PHE A 841 37.13 24.83 19.26
C PHE A 841 38.36 25.71 18.96
N MET A 842 38.74 25.80 17.69
CA MET A 842 39.94 26.57 17.26
C MET A 842 39.77 28.08 17.51
N SER A 843 38.58 28.66 17.27
CA SER A 843 38.29 30.06 17.55
C SER A 843 38.27 30.35 19.04
N THR A 844 37.63 29.48 19.86
CA THR A 844 37.59 29.63 21.30
C THR A 844 38.99 29.50 21.92
N SER A 845 39.81 28.54 21.45
CA SER A 845 41.18 28.33 21.93
C SER A 845 42.06 29.52 21.61
N ARG A 846 41.97 30.11 20.37
CA ARG A 846 42.73 31.32 20.01
C ARG A 846 42.33 32.51 20.88
N ALA A 847 41.04 32.73 21.07
CA ALA A 847 40.55 33.84 21.88
C ALA A 847 40.95 33.69 23.34
N PHE A 848 40.89 32.47 23.90
CA PHE A 848 41.32 32.17 25.26
C PHE A 848 42.83 32.40 25.44
N THR A 849 43.69 31.87 24.57
CA THR A 849 45.13 32.08 24.61
C THR A 849 45.50 33.53 24.40
N GLY A 850 44.80 34.24 23.48
CA GLY A 850 44.98 35.68 23.26
C GLY A 850 44.67 36.49 24.53
N LEU A 851 43.60 36.15 25.23
CA LEU A 851 43.27 36.80 26.50
C LEU A 851 44.37 36.63 27.55
N LEU A 852 44.93 35.43 27.68
CA LEU A 852 45.99 35.09 28.62
C LEU A 852 47.30 35.83 28.27
N VAL A 853 47.66 35.99 27.02
CA VAL A 853 48.87 36.71 26.59
C VAL A 853 48.74 38.24 26.81
N GLN A 854 47.52 38.80 26.58
CA GLN A 854 47.27 40.23 26.77
C GLN A 854 47.18 40.65 28.23
N GLY A 855 46.90 39.73 29.17
CA GLY A 855 46.59 40.01 30.57
C GLY A 855 47.81 40.35 31.47
N LYS A 856 49.07 40.33 30.98
CA LYS A 856 50.31 40.70 31.73
C LYS A 856 50.32 40.30 33.22
N GLY A 857 49.84 39.10 33.56
CA GLY A 857 49.93 38.52 34.92
C GLY A 857 48.73 38.75 35.86
N THR A 858 47.82 39.65 35.59
CA THR A 858 46.55 39.81 36.32
C THR A 858 45.37 39.64 35.39
N ILE A 859 44.78 38.44 35.40
CA ILE A 859 43.63 38.13 34.56
C ILE A 859 42.37 38.14 35.44
N GLU A 860 41.44 39.01 35.11
CA GLU A 860 40.17 39.13 35.80
C GLU A 860 39.32 37.83 35.55
N GLU A 861 38.94 37.21 36.64
CA GLU A 861 38.19 35.92 36.62
C GLU A 861 36.93 35.97 35.76
N SER A 862 36.21 37.09 35.80
CA SER A 862 34.99 37.36 35.00
C SER A 862 35.24 37.22 33.51
N ARG A 863 36.43 37.50 33.01
CA ARG A 863 36.80 37.42 31.59
C ARG A 863 37.20 36.03 31.14
N VAL A 864 37.67 35.17 32.07
CA VAL A 864 38.10 33.78 31.81
C VAL A 864 36.95 32.79 31.83
N ARG A 865 36.04 32.92 32.82
CA ARG A 865 34.91 32.01 33.06
C ARG A 865 34.06 31.69 31.82
N PRO A 866 33.72 32.62 30.89
CA PRO A 866 32.98 32.32 29.67
C PRO A 866 33.67 31.27 28.79
N TYR A 867 35.00 31.26 28.73
CA TYR A 867 35.80 30.33 27.93
C TYR A 867 35.80 28.93 28.55
N CYS A 868 35.91 28.83 29.90
CA CYS A 868 35.78 27.53 30.60
C CYS A 868 34.44 26.87 30.26
N ALA A 869 33.35 27.61 30.41
CA ALA A 869 32.01 27.17 30.03
C ALA A 869 31.87 26.84 28.52
N ALA A 870 32.58 27.57 27.66
CA ALA A 870 32.58 27.30 26.22
C ALA A 870 33.27 25.97 25.89
N PHE A 871 34.40 25.64 26.51
CA PHE A 871 35.08 24.36 26.34
C PHE A 871 34.22 23.18 26.80
N LEU A 872 33.50 23.31 27.91
CA LEU A 872 32.58 22.28 28.38
C LEU A 872 31.39 22.10 27.44
N ARG A 873 30.86 23.19 26.85
CA ARG A 873 29.80 23.10 25.83
C ARG A 873 30.31 22.41 24.58
N ILE A 874 31.48 22.81 24.05
CA ILE A 874 32.08 22.22 22.86
C ILE A 874 32.37 20.74 23.08
N SER A 875 32.88 20.35 24.24
CA SER A 875 33.15 18.95 24.61
C SER A 875 31.86 18.10 24.60
N ARG A 876 30.77 18.63 25.18
CA ARG A 876 29.47 17.96 25.20
C ARG A 876 28.90 17.83 23.78
N ASP A 877 28.92 18.93 23.03
CA ASP A 877 28.40 18.94 21.63
C ASP A 877 29.18 17.96 20.75
N ALA A 878 30.51 17.89 20.93
CA ALA A 878 31.38 16.97 20.22
C ALA A 878 31.17 15.49 20.64
N GLY A 879 30.83 15.26 21.90
CA GLY A 879 30.49 13.94 22.45
C GLY A 879 29.11 13.47 21.99
N ASP A 880 28.17 14.38 21.84
CA ASP A 880 26.81 14.14 21.37
C ASP A 880 26.71 14.02 19.83
N TYR A 881 27.78 14.40 19.10
CA TYR A 881 27.85 14.32 17.66
C TYR A 881 28.17 12.89 17.18
N PHE A 882 28.04 12.63 15.87
CA PHE A 882 28.33 11.33 15.27
C PHE A 882 29.75 10.86 15.54
N ARG A 883 29.93 9.54 15.74
CA ARG A 883 31.26 8.91 15.74
C ARG A 883 31.94 9.15 14.40
N VAL A 884 33.24 9.42 14.41
CA VAL A 884 33.98 9.54 13.15
C VAL A 884 33.99 8.17 12.43
N PRO A 885 33.60 8.07 11.15
CA PRO A 885 33.49 6.78 10.46
C PRO A 885 34.82 6.04 10.23
N ASP A 886 35.98 6.65 10.50
CA ASP A 886 37.28 6.00 10.50
C ASP A 886 37.71 5.67 11.95
N PRO A 887 38.03 4.40 12.26
CA PRO A 887 38.30 3.96 13.64
C PRO A 887 39.50 4.68 14.29
N GLN A 888 40.53 4.98 13.49
CA GLN A 888 41.72 5.70 13.99
C GLN A 888 41.41 7.17 14.25
N ALA A 889 40.71 7.83 13.36
CA ALA A 889 40.26 9.20 13.60
C ALA A 889 39.30 9.26 14.81
N GLN A 890 38.42 8.27 14.98
CA GLN A 890 37.51 8.16 16.12
C GLN A 890 38.28 8.03 17.46
N SER A 891 39.39 7.31 17.48
CA SER A 891 40.20 7.21 18.69
C SER A 891 40.83 8.54 19.09
N HIS A 892 41.26 9.35 18.10
CA HIS A 892 41.74 10.72 18.31
C HIS A 892 40.62 11.66 18.75
N TRP A 893 39.44 11.56 18.13
CA TRP A 893 38.25 12.34 18.45
C TRP A 893 37.78 12.11 19.90
N LYS A 894 37.74 10.84 20.34
CA LYS A 894 37.39 10.48 21.72
C LYS A 894 38.39 11.04 22.71
N ARG A 895 39.70 11.00 22.40
CA ARG A 895 40.74 11.64 23.26
C ARG A 895 40.53 13.15 23.32
N PHE A 896 40.28 13.78 22.17
CA PHE A 896 39.98 15.22 22.09
C PHE A 896 38.81 15.60 23.02
N THR A 897 37.67 14.93 22.92
CA THR A 897 36.49 15.24 23.74
C THR A 897 36.76 15.08 25.24
N THR A 898 37.42 13.99 25.64
CA THR A 898 37.77 13.75 27.06
C THR A 898 38.75 14.80 27.57
N GLN A 899 39.79 15.14 26.81
CA GLN A 899 40.77 16.15 27.17
C GLN A 899 40.15 17.55 27.28
N LEU A 900 39.24 17.89 26.32
CA LEU A 900 38.58 19.18 26.33
C LEU A 900 37.60 19.33 27.50
N GLU A 901 36.94 18.24 27.92
CA GLU A 901 36.16 18.24 29.13
C GLU A 901 37.05 18.49 30.37
N GLY A 902 38.23 17.88 30.43
CA GLY A 902 39.22 18.13 31.44
C GLY A 902 39.66 19.60 31.50
N VAL A 903 39.97 20.19 30.32
CA VAL A 903 40.29 21.62 30.19
C VAL A 903 39.18 22.48 30.80
N GLY A 904 37.94 22.25 30.42
CA GLY A 904 36.82 23.04 30.93
C GLY A 904 36.62 22.93 32.41
N ARG A 905 36.66 21.70 32.96
CA ARG A 905 36.54 21.47 34.43
C ARG A 905 37.69 22.07 35.24
N THR A 906 38.94 21.86 34.79
CA THR A 906 40.11 22.44 35.45
C THR A 906 40.07 23.97 35.40
N CYS A 907 39.67 24.55 34.26
CA CYS A 907 39.50 25.97 34.07
C CYS A 907 38.41 26.57 35.01
N GLU A 908 37.23 25.88 35.15
CA GLU A 908 36.21 26.32 36.11
C GLU A 908 36.68 26.25 37.57
N GLN A 909 37.40 25.20 37.93
CA GLN A 909 37.98 25.07 39.26
C GLN A 909 39.02 26.14 39.53
N ALA A 910 39.86 26.46 38.55
CA ALA A 910 40.86 27.54 38.62
C ALA A 910 40.19 28.91 38.86
N THR A 911 39.13 29.22 38.10
CA THR A 911 38.40 30.47 38.29
C THR A 911 37.63 30.52 39.62
N ALA A 912 37.06 29.40 40.09
CA ALA A 912 36.32 29.33 41.36
C ALA A 912 37.23 29.46 42.57
N ARG A 913 38.54 29.18 42.43
CA ARG A 913 39.54 29.22 43.52
C ARG A 913 40.54 30.39 43.35
N SER A 914 40.41 31.15 42.28
CA SER A 914 41.39 32.19 41.86
C SER A 914 42.81 31.63 41.79
N ASP A 915 42.98 30.39 41.33
CA ASP A 915 44.21 29.62 41.32
C ASP A 915 44.89 29.69 39.94
N GLY A 916 45.98 30.43 39.87
CA GLY A 916 46.77 30.62 38.65
C GLY A 916 47.47 29.32 38.17
N GLU A 917 47.91 28.45 39.09
CA GLU A 917 48.57 27.20 38.72
C GLU A 917 47.55 26.20 38.04
N LEU A 918 46.35 26.10 38.59
CA LEU A 918 45.29 25.35 37.99
C LEU A 918 44.89 25.92 36.61
N LEU A 919 44.91 27.23 36.47
CA LEU A 919 44.66 27.87 35.15
C LEU A 919 45.75 27.45 34.15
N MET A 920 47.01 27.48 34.54
CA MET A 920 48.11 27.03 33.67
C MET A 920 48.07 25.53 33.40
N ALA A 921 47.59 24.75 34.35
CA ALA A 921 47.32 23.33 34.12
C ALA A 921 46.24 23.12 33.06
N SER A 922 45.17 23.92 33.06
CA SER A 922 44.14 23.86 31.99
C SER A 922 44.68 24.23 30.61
N VAL A 923 45.63 25.20 30.53
CA VAL A 923 46.30 25.54 29.28
C VAL A 923 47.17 24.39 28.76
N ARG A 924 47.94 23.71 29.68
CA ARG A 924 48.68 22.52 29.26
C ARG A 924 47.78 21.40 28.73
N GLN A 925 46.62 21.15 29.39
CA GLN A 925 45.61 20.22 28.89
C GLN A 925 45.05 20.66 27.54
N LEU A 926 44.82 21.96 27.31
CA LEU A 926 44.34 22.53 26.03
C LEU A 926 45.26 22.19 24.85
N VAL A 927 46.59 22.23 25.09
CA VAL A 927 47.60 21.83 24.06
C VAL A 927 47.42 20.37 23.70
N GLY A 928 47.17 19.49 24.65
CA GLY A 928 46.86 18.07 24.43
C GLY A 928 45.57 17.86 23.62
N ALA A 929 44.51 18.63 23.96
CA ALA A 929 43.25 18.59 23.21
C ALA A 929 43.43 19.10 21.76
N ALA A 930 44.20 20.17 21.58
CA ALA A 930 44.53 20.71 20.26
C ALA A 930 45.32 19.68 19.39
N ALA A 931 46.27 19.00 19.98
CA ALA A 931 47.04 17.92 19.31
C ALA A 931 46.13 16.78 18.89
N SER A 932 45.17 16.38 19.74
CA SER A 932 44.21 15.31 19.43
C SER A 932 43.20 15.73 18.34
N ALA A 933 42.72 16.98 18.32
CA ALA A 933 41.89 17.54 17.25
C ALA A 933 42.66 17.60 15.93
N SER A 934 43.93 18.04 15.95
CA SER A 934 44.79 18.09 14.75
C SER A 934 45.04 16.68 14.20
N ALA A 935 45.31 15.69 15.06
CA ALA A 935 45.50 14.31 14.67
C ALA A 935 44.21 13.71 14.04
N THR A 936 43.03 14.08 14.54
CA THR A 936 41.74 13.69 13.96
C THR A 936 41.60 14.23 12.55
N THR A 937 41.80 15.56 12.36
CA THR A 937 41.66 16.22 11.06
C THR A 937 42.72 15.73 10.07
N ALA A 938 43.95 15.53 10.49
CA ALA A 938 45.05 15.00 9.67
C ALA A 938 44.70 13.57 9.15
N ARG A 939 44.21 12.70 10.04
CA ARG A 939 43.76 11.37 9.66
C ARG A 939 42.58 11.39 8.68
N MET A 940 41.59 12.24 8.95
CA MET A 940 40.44 12.43 8.05
C MET A 940 40.88 12.91 6.67
N ASN A 941 41.77 13.87 6.58
CA ASN A 941 42.33 14.36 5.31
C ASN A 941 43.09 13.26 4.56
N LEU A 942 43.85 12.43 5.27
CA LEU A 942 44.52 11.27 4.66
C LEU A 942 43.52 10.28 4.07
N VAL A 943 42.41 10.00 4.75
CA VAL A 943 41.34 9.13 4.25
C VAL A 943 40.65 9.77 3.05
N ALA A 944 40.31 11.04 3.12
CA ALA A 944 39.68 11.81 2.04
C ALA A 944 40.56 11.92 0.78
N SER A 945 41.89 12.11 0.92
CA SER A 945 42.82 12.31 -0.20
C SER A 945 43.08 11.04 -1.03
N LYS A 946 42.74 9.88 -0.55
CA LYS A 946 42.87 8.61 -1.31
C LYS A 946 41.86 8.47 -2.47
N LEU A 947 40.93 9.41 -2.63
CA LEU A 947 40.12 9.50 -3.85
C LEU A 947 41.02 9.89 -5.03
N PRO A 948 41.02 9.15 -6.14
CA PRO A 948 41.74 9.59 -7.35
C PRO A 948 41.09 10.91 -7.81
N LEU A 949 41.83 12.00 -7.72
CA LEU A 949 41.44 13.26 -8.35
C LEU A 949 41.19 12.97 -9.84
N PRO A 950 40.12 13.45 -10.46
CA PRO A 950 39.98 13.35 -11.90
C PRO A 950 41.19 14.05 -12.53
N GLY A 951 42.00 13.26 -13.23
CA GLY A 951 43.16 13.80 -13.92
C GLY A 951 42.78 14.99 -14.81
N PRO A 952 43.70 15.97 -15.04
CA PRO A 952 43.41 17.08 -15.89
C PRO A 952 42.91 16.58 -17.24
N ARG A 953 41.77 17.08 -17.69
CA ARG A 953 41.24 16.74 -19.02
C ARG A 953 42.32 17.11 -20.04
N SER A 954 42.93 16.11 -20.69
CA SER A 954 43.71 16.38 -21.90
C SER A 954 42.75 17.01 -22.92
N THR A 955 42.88 18.28 -23.12
CA THR A 955 42.29 18.95 -24.27
C THR A 955 42.86 18.31 -25.54
N ARG A 956 42.08 17.46 -26.18
CA ARG A 956 42.16 17.09 -27.58
C ARG A 956 40.83 17.36 -28.26
#